data_674340abf4262ec8c3b5356e90ca027e
#
_entry.id   674340abf4262ec8c3b5356e90ca027e
#
_cell.length_a   1.000
_cell.length_b   1.000
_cell.length_c   1.000
_cell.angle_alpha   90.00
_cell.angle_beta   90.00
_cell.angle_gamma   90.00
#
_symmetry.space_group_name_H-M   'P 1'
#
loop_
_entity.id
_entity.type
_entity.pdbx_description
1 polymer ?
#
loop_
_entity_poly.entity_id
_entity_poly.type
_entity_poly.pdbx_seq_one_letter_code
_entity_poly.pdbx_strand_id
1 'polypeptide(L)'
;MTIPPPDTFTSGVGPPPPPRLRRERGVSLPDVGHDYPSGPPPDAGRGLPRVLTVSLDTSLVRNPGDPVLGDTVARHVDYARNLGSLHVIVKTGKRGPDGGSIPERIDLAPGLVAHPTRSVNRYAFIADAIRIGISVGRREGIDVVSAQDPFATGIAALAIARVLRRPLNVQVHFDFAGDPFWRRERLEHRLFFPFARWIVRQAQTVRVGTTRERKIYSGWGIDPKQIMVAPVAVDLDRFTDVAPNHGFRSWVDGTGGDALVLTMCRLVPSKDLSTLLRAASQVIAVRPRTRFIVVGGGPLRQRLESEARALGIGDAVKFAGVIDGTEAPSAMASADIYALTSWYEGTSLVTLEAGASGVPVVSTDVAGTDDTIINGVTGMVVPVGDAHAFATALIGLIDDPVQRLAVGEAARRHVRAQFGRADAVTALTDLWTQTAIPHRPWLKYASPFPGGSDVPSGGLTGPDWLYVANARFPSEKAQSYQIAQMVDAFATEGVAVELVHPDRANLDDVREEDPRWFYELRGPLRRHAVRVLDAVKLVTIDQPILNRPPWPGLAFAVQALTFAIGASRHARRSRAKVIYGRDWPILWALSRAGAGRPVVWEAHDLPERDRSRYWLRRVLPRFAGIVAITTGVREALIEMGADPDRVVVAPDAVAWERFAIETPAVDARRTLGLPVSGKMVVYAGHLYPWKGSHVLARAGQFVPEDVTIYIVGGTPADVTSFRTYVQTEELRQVRVVGHVPPTQVPVWLRAADVVVLPNSAQSVIGSRYTSPLKLYEYLASGRPIVASDVPAIREVLTDGETGILVAPDDPAALAGGIVTLLADPVRADRIGTAGREWVRSRTWDARARLIRTFVDALARR
;
A
#
# COMPACT_ATOMS: atom_id res chain seq x y z
N MET A 1 40.80 59.55 -18.33
CA MET A 1 40.76 59.12 -19.70
C MET A 1 39.42 58.38 -19.91
N THR A 2 38.54 59.10 -20.52
CA THR A 2 37.15 58.76 -20.82
C THR A 2 37.10 58.08 -22.19
N ILE A 3 36.41 56.95 -22.26
CA ILE A 3 36.08 56.28 -23.53
C ILE A 3 34.60 56.52 -23.81
N PRO A 4 34.22 57.01 -25.00
CA PRO A 4 32.81 57.34 -25.33
C PRO A 4 32.04 56.12 -25.84
N PRO A 5 30.69 56.20 -25.89
CA PRO A 5 29.79 55.12 -26.33
C PRO A 5 29.69 55.14 -27.87
N PRO A 6 29.42 54.00 -28.53
CA PRO A 6 29.13 53.98 -29.94
C PRO A 6 27.64 54.19 -30.26
N ASP A 7 27.47 54.81 -31.38
CA ASP A 7 26.27 55.36 -31.95
C ASP A 7 25.18 54.42 -32.37
N THR A 8 24.02 54.99 -32.38
CA THR A 8 22.74 54.59 -32.97
C THR A 8 22.82 54.17 -34.45
N PHE A 9 22.18 53.04 -34.81
CA PHE A 9 21.70 52.83 -36.18
C PHE A 9 20.20 52.56 -36.16
N THR A 10 19.55 53.38 -36.92
CA THR A 10 18.10 53.46 -37.22
C THR A 10 17.69 52.48 -38.29
N SER A 11 16.41 52.10 -38.21
CA SER A 11 15.43 51.76 -39.26
C SER A 11 15.53 50.41 -39.97
N GLY A 12 14.41 49.71 -39.94
CA GLY A 12 14.02 48.89 -41.03
C GLY A 12 12.98 47.82 -40.74
N VAL A 13 11.74 48.19 -40.92
CA VAL A 13 10.64 47.33 -41.41
C VAL A 13 10.31 46.06 -40.65
N GLY A 14 9.25 46.13 -39.83
CA GLY A 14 8.51 44.98 -39.29
C GLY A 14 7.70 44.25 -40.39
N PRO A 15 7.46 42.95 -40.20
CA PRO A 15 6.61 42.19 -41.13
C PRO A 15 5.14 42.66 -41.08
N PRO A 16 4.41 42.56 -42.21
CA PRO A 16 3.03 43.03 -42.30
C PRO A 16 2.09 42.19 -41.43
N PRO A 17 0.98 42.76 -40.93
CA PRO A 17 -0.03 42.02 -40.14
C PRO A 17 -0.81 41.07 -41.04
N PRO A 18 -1.24 39.91 -40.49
CA PRO A 18 -2.02 38.95 -41.26
C PRO A 18 -3.42 39.53 -41.63
N PRO A 19 -4.01 39.09 -42.74
CA PRO A 19 -5.28 39.59 -43.24
C PRO A 19 -6.45 39.27 -42.30
N ARG A 20 -7.35 40.25 -42.05
CA ARG A 20 -8.58 40.08 -41.34
C ARG A 20 -9.56 39.22 -42.14
N LEU A 21 -9.85 37.98 -41.64
CA LEU A 21 -10.92 37.15 -42.15
C LEU A 21 -12.28 37.62 -41.65
N ARG A 22 -13.21 37.78 -42.61
CA ARG A 22 -14.63 38.17 -42.42
C ARG A 22 -15.35 37.15 -41.61
N ARG A 23 -16.18 37.59 -40.68
CA ARG A 23 -17.16 36.78 -39.94
C ARG A 23 -18.15 36.12 -40.91
N GLU A 24 -18.08 34.79 -40.98
CA GLU A 24 -19.22 33.99 -41.43
C GLU A 24 -19.83 33.31 -40.21
N ARG A 25 -21.15 33.29 -40.19
CA ARG A 25 -21.97 32.69 -39.12
C ARG A 25 -22.02 31.17 -39.33
N GLY A 26 -21.88 30.43 -38.26
CA GLY A 26 -22.16 29.00 -38.24
C GLY A 26 -20.95 28.15 -38.55
N VAL A 27 -20.09 27.94 -37.54
CA VAL A 27 -19.08 26.90 -37.58
C VAL A 27 -19.57 25.76 -36.70
N SER A 28 -20.03 24.68 -37.36
CA SER A 28 -20.13 23.35 -36.78
C SER A 28 -18.72 22.89 -36.39
N LEU A 29 -18.61 22.24 -35.24
CA LEU A 29 -17.40 21.65 -34.73
C LEU A 29 -16.75 20.78 -35.86
N PRO A 30 -15.40 20.80 -36.00
CA PRO A 30 -14.72 19.92 -36.92
C PRO A 30 -15.03 18.47 -36.54
N ASP A 31 -15.48 17.72 -37.53
CA ASP A 31 -15.71 16.29 -37.48
C ASP A 31 -14.34 15.62 -37.25
N VAL A 32 -14.06 15.26 -36.01
CA VAL A 32 -12.93 14.42 -35.64
C VAL A 32 -13.44 13.02 -35.99
N GLY A 33 -13.15 12.58 -37.22
CA GLY A 33 -13.56 11.29 -37.75
C GLY A 33 -13.03 10.12 -36.94
N HIS A 34 -13.73 9.79 -35.88
CA HIS A 34 -13.78 8.48 -35.26
C HIS A 34 -15.19 7.96 -35.39
N ASP A 35 -15.37 6.94 -36.22
CA ASP A 35 -16.59 6.16 -36.36
C ASP A 35 -16.92 5.53 -34.99
N TYR A 36 -17.75 6.23 -34.22
CA TYR A 36 -18.33 5.70 -32.99
C TYR A 36 -19.64 4.99 -33.33
N PRO A 37 -19.80 3.71 -32.97
CA PRO A 37 -21.06 3.02 -33.23
C PRO A 37 -22.22 3.71 -32.48
N SER A 38 -23.19 4.21 -33.24
CA SER A 38 -24.44 4.80 -32.76
C SER A 38 -25.43 3.68 -32.43
N GLY A 39 -25.34 3.12 -31.20
CA GLY A 39 -26.34 2.21 -30.67
C GLY A 39 -26.64 2.50 -29.20
N PRO A 40 -27.91 2.41 -28.77
CA PRO A 40 -28.22 2.52 -27.35
C PRO A 40 -27.63 1.30 -26.58
N PRO A 41 -27.23 1.49 -25.29
CA PRO A 41 -26.71 0.39 -24.48
C PRO A 41 -27.78 -0.67 -24.21
N PRO A 42 -27.40 -1.97 -24.11
CA PRO A 42 -28.32 -3.03 -23.80
C PRO A 42 -28.80 -2.99 -22.33
N ASP A 43 -30.07 -3.27 -22.10
CA ASP A 43 -30.79 -3.42 -20.83
C ASP A 43 -31.12 -2.17 -20.03
N ALA A 44 -32.19 -1.49 -20.44
CA ALA A 44 -32.87 -0.43 -19.72
C ALA A 44 -34.00 -0.97 -18.80
N GLY A 45 -33.60 -1.60 -17.67
CA GLY A 45 -34.56 -2.01 -16.61
C GLY A 45 -34.58 -1.08 -15.38
N ARG A 46 -33.54 -0.25 -15.15
CA ARG A 46 -33.49 0.86 -14.18
C ARG A 46 -32.80 2.02 -14.83
N GLY A 47 -33.41 3.20 -14.80
CA GLY A 47 -32.83 4.40 -15.42
C GLY A 47 -31.42 4.67 -14.90
N LEU A 48 -30.46 4.90 -15.81
CA LEU A 48 -29.07 5.24 -15.47
C LEU A 48 -29.02 6.52 -14.61
N PRO A 49 -28.10 6.63 -13.62
CA PRO A 49 -28.07 7.76 -12.71
C PRO A 49 -27.66 9.07 -13.42
N ARG A 50 -28.24 10.18 -12.99
CA ARG A 50 -27.85 11.53 -13.38
C ARG A 50 -26.89 12.09 -12.36
N VAL A 51 -25.69 12.45 -12.81
CA VAL A 51 -24.58 12.84 -11.93
C VAL A 51 -24.27 14.33 -12.08
N LEU A 52 -24.09 15.03 -10.97
CA LEU A 52 -23.58 16.39 -10.91
C LEU A 52 -22.20 16.40 -10.28
N THR A 53 -21.17 16.74 -11.05
CA THR A 53 -19.79 16.85 -10.57
C THR A 53 -19.38 18.31 -10.39
N VAL A 54 -18.66 18.61 -9.30
CA VAL A 54 -18.01 19.92 -9.08
C VAL A 54 -16.51 19.75 -9.35
N SER A 55 -15.96 20.53 -10.29
CA SER A 55 -14.61 20.39 -10.83
C SER A 55 -13.83 21.71 -10.87
N LEU A 56 -12.50 21.59 -10.72
CA LEU A 56 -11.55 22.67 -10.98
C LEU A 56 -10.91 22.57 -12.38
N ASP A 57 -11.21 21.53 -13.13
CA ASP A 57 -10.60 21.29 -14.44
C ASP A 57 -11.23 22.18 -15.51
N THR A 58 -10.49 23.21 -15.91
CA THR A 58 -10.92 24.18 -16.91
C THR A 58 -10.83 23.67 -18.35
N SER A 59 -10.26 22.49 -18.58
CA SER A 59 -10.14 21.90 -19.93
C SER A 59 -11.48 21.65 -20.59
N LEU A 60 -12.55 21.43 -19.77
CA LEU A 60 -13.92 21.24 -20.25
C LEU A 60 -14.60 22.49 -20.84
N VAL A 61 -13.97 23.67 -20.68
CA VAL A 61 -14.57 24.95 -21.10
C VAL A 61 -13.60 25.82 -21.90
N ARG A 62 -12.58 25.22 -22.50
CA ARG A 62 -11.61 25.89 -23.38
C ARG A 62 -12.18 26.09 -24.78
N ASN A 63 -11.63 27.12 -25.47
CA ASN A 63 -11.99 27.39 -26.84
C ASN A 63 -11.39 26.36 -27.82
N PRO A 64 -12.08 26.09 -28.93
CA PRO A 64 -11.49 25.37 -30.04
C PRO A 64 -10.22 26.10 -30.53
N GLY A 65 -9.05 25.42 -30.49
CA GLY A 65 -7.74 25.97 -30.89
C GLY A 65 -6.76 26.18 -29.73
N ASP A 66 -7.19 26.08 -28.46
CA ASP A 66 -6.22 26.02 -27.35
C ASP A 66 -5.47 24.67 -27.38
N PRO A 67 -4.15 24.65 -27.06
CA PRO A 67 -3.40 23.40 -27.02
C PRO A 67 -4.10 22.38 -26.11
N VAL A 68 -4.40 21.19 -26.66
CA VAL A 68 -5.08 20.11 -25.92
C VAL A 68 -4.09 19.51 -24.93
N LEU A 69 -4.24 19.84 -23.67
CA LEU A 69 -3.50 19.21 -22.57
C LEU A 69 -4.34 18.03 -22.03
N GLY A 70 -4.05 16.82 -22.53
CA GLY A 70 -4.70 15.59 -22.07
C GLY A 70 -6.04 15.27 -22.77
N ASP A 71 -6.70 14.20 -22.30
CA ASP A 71 -7.91 13.61 -22.86
C ASP A 71 -9.20 13.90 -22.06
N THR A 72 -9.22 14.99 -21.28
CA THR A 72 -10.30 15.29 -20.33
C THR A 72 -11.70 15.28 -20.94
N VAL A 73 -11.88 15.91 -22.11
CA VAL A 73 -13.21 15.98 -22.75
C VAL A 73 -13.63 14.58 -23.21
N ALA A 74 -12.76 13.86 -23.90
CA ALA A 74 -13.04 12.52 -24.40
C ALA A 74 -13.40 11.56 -23.25
N ARG A 75 -12.68 11.65 -22.12
CA ARG A 75 -12.94 10.86 -20.93
C ARG A 75 -14.31 11.17 -20.30
N HIS A 76 -14.70 12.44 -20.23
CA HIS A 76 -16.03 12.83 -19.71
C HIS A 76 -17.16 12.40 -20.65
N VAL A 77 -16.91 12.37 -21.96
CA VAL A 77 -17.82 11.78 -22.95
C VAL A 77 -18.04 10.30 -22.68
N ASP A 78 -16.97 9.55 -22.40
CA ASP A 78 -17.09 8.12 -22.08
C ASP A 78 -17.86 7.90 -20.75
N TYR A 79 -17.63 8.73 -19.74
CA TYR A 79 -18.45 8.66 -18.52
C TYR A 79 -19.93 8.94 -18.82
N ALA A 80 -20.23 9.98 -19.60
CA ALA A 80 -21.61 10.35 -19.91
C ALA A 80 -22.37 9.27 -20.67
N ARG A 81 -21.70 8.48 -21.52
CA ARG A 81 -22.31 7.35 -22.26
C ARG A 81 -22.86 6.26 -21.34
N ASN A 82 -22.26 6.08 -20.17
CA ASN A 82 -22.65 5.07 -19.18
C ASN A 82 -23.56 5.64 -18.08
N LEU A 83 -24.07 6.85 -18.26
CA LEU A 83 -24.92 7.57 -17.31
C LEU A 83 -26.19 8.11 -17.98
N GLY A 84 -27.22 8.41 -17.19
CA GLY A 84 -28.39 9.10 -17.67
C GLY A 84 -28.09 10.54 -18.13
N SER A 85 -27.22 11.23 -17.37
CA SER A 85 -26.56 12.49 -17.78
C SER A 85 -25.39 12.79 -16.83
N LEU A 86 -24.41 13.56 -17.34
CA LEU A 86 -23.30 14.10 -16.54
C LEU A 86 -23.27 15.63 -16.66
N HIS A 87 -23.54 16.31 -15.56
CA HIS A 87 -23.48 17.76 -15.44
C HIS A 87 -22.19 18.12 -14.66
N VAL A 88 -21.33 18.99 -15.22
CA VAL A 88 -20.05 19.35 -14.60
C VAL A 88 -20.03 20.84 -14.32
N ILE A 89 -19.98 21.23 -13.05
CA ILE A 89 -19.75 22.62 -12.66
C ILE A 89 -18.26 22.89 -12.71
N VAL A 90 -17.84 23.83 -13.55
CA VAL A 90 -16.44 24.12 -13.81
C VAL A 90 -16.06 25.49 -13.30
N LYS A 91 -14.96 25.59 -12.55
CA LYS A 91 -14.41 26.88 -12.12
C LYS A 91 -13.90 27.68 -13.31
N THR A 92 -14.48 28.86 -13.54
CA THR A 92 -14.04 29.79 -14.58
C THR A 92 -14.00 31.24 -14.07
N GLY A 93 -13.27 32.11 -14.75
CA GLY A 93 -13.36 33.56 -14.61
C GLY A 93 -14.61 34.09 -15.31
N LYS A 94 -14.85 35.42 -15.23
CA LYS A 94 -15.94 36.10 -15.92
C LYS A 94 -15.74 36.18 -17.44
N ARG A 95 -14.47 36.16 -17.87
CA ARG A 95 -14.07 36.21 -19.28
C ARG A 95 -13.22 35.04 -19.63
N GLY A 96 -13.33 34.57 -20.85
CA GLY A 96 -12.43 33.54 -21.40
C GLY A 96 -11.02 34.08 -21.66
N PRO A 97 -10.06 33.24 -22.03
CA PRO A 97 -8.69 33.65 -22.38
C PRO A 97 -8.63 34.66 -23.50
N ASP A 98 -9.61 34.64 -24.40
CA ASP A 98 -9.80 35.56 -25.54
C ASP A 98 -10.50 36.87 -25.17
N GLY A 99 -10.83 37.07 -23.88
CA GLY A 99 -11.57 38.22 -23.38
C GLY A 99 -13.09 38.19 -23.63
N GLY A 100 -13.61 37.15 -24.30
CA GLY A 100 -15.01 36.94 -24.59
C GLY A 100 -15.83 36.51 -23.34
N SER A 101 -17.19 36.66 -23.41
CA SER A 101 -18.07 36.19 -22.36
C SER A 101 -18.19 34.65 -22.38
N ILE A 102 -18.00 33.99 -21.25
CA ILE A 102 -18.19 32.56 -21.14
C ILE A 102 -19.68 32.24 -21.01
N PRO A 103 -20.28 31.32 -21.80
CA PRO A 103 -21.68 30.91 -21.68
C PRO A 103 -22.00 30.34 -20.28
N GLU A 104 -23.28 30.39 -19.87
CA GLU A 104 -23.71 29.78 -18.60
C GLU A 104 -23.86 28.26 -18.67
N ARG A 105 -24.05 27.73 -19.88
CA ARG A 105 -24.19 26.32 -20.19
C ARG A 105 -23.47 26.04 -21.51
N ILE A 106 -22.76 24.93 -21.51
CA ILE A 106 -22.05 24.42 -22.70
C ILE A 106 -22.41 22.94 -22.84
N ASP A 107 -23.11 22.58 -23.89
CA ASP A 107 -23.42 21.21 -24.24
C ASP A 107 -22.20 20.63 -24.99
N LEU A 108 -21.45 19.74 -24.35
CA LEU A 108 -20.20 19.20 -24.89
C LEU A 108 -20.41 17.93 -25.73
N ALA A 109 -21.39 17.11 -25.36
CA ALA A 109 -21.81 15.89 -26.05
C ALA A 109 -23.21 15.50 -25.59
N PRO A 110 -23.88 14.54 -26.27
CA PRO A 110 -25.14 13.97 -25.77
C PRO A 110 -25.00 13.48 -24.32
N GLY A 111 -25.80 14.03 -23.42
CA GLY A 111 -25.76 13.73 -21.98
C GLY A 111 -24.60 14.35 -21.19
N LEU A 112 -23.69 15.13 -21.79
CA LEU A 112 -22.60 15.84 -21.11
C LEU A 112 -22.76 17.35 -21.20
N VAL A 113 -22.93 18.01 -20.05
CA VAL A 113 -23.16 19.46 -19.97
C VAL A 113 -22.20 20.11 -18.97
N ALA A 114 -21.47 21.12 -19.40
CA ALA A 114 -20.64 21.94 -18.51
C ALA A 114 -21.40 23.22 -18.09
N HIS A 115 -21.21 23.60 -16.81
CA HIS A 115 -21.78 24.81 -16.18
C HIS A 115 -20.65 25.69 -15.64
N PRO A 116 -20.13 26.65 -16.40
CA PRO A 116 -19.08 27.56 -15.95
C PRO A 116 -19.56 28.48 -14.82
N THR A 117 -18.77 28.64 -13.75
CA THR A 117 -19.15 29.45 -12.59
C THR A 117 -19.00 30.93 -12.80
N ARG A 118 -18.08 31.37 -13.66
CA ARG A 118 -17.78 32.78 -13.94
C ARG A 118 -17.41 33.60 -12.70
N SER A 119 -16.72 32.94 -11.76
CA SER A 119 -16.39 33.47 -10.43
C SER A 119 -15.30 34.53 -10.47
N VAL A 120 -15.38 35.56 -9.63
CA VAL A 120 -14.40 36.65 -9.55
C VAL A 120 -13.09 36.20 -8.87
N ASN A 121 -13.17 35.19 -7.99
CA ASN A 121 -12.01 34.64 -7.29
C ASN A 121 -12.27 33.22 -6.79
N ARG A 122 -11.26 32.58 -6.15
CA ARG A 122 -11.35 31.23 -5.66
C ARG A 122 -12.39 30.99 -4.54
N TYR A 123 -12.74 32.01 -3.76
CA TYR A 123 -13.72 31.92 -2.69
C TYR A 123 -15.14 32.07 -3.22
N ALA A 124 -15.34 33.00 -4.15
CA ALA A 124 -16.62 33.19 -4.84
C ALA A 124 -17.04 31.93 -5.62
N PHE A 125 -16.06 31.16 -6.10
CA PHE A 125 -16.30 29.86 -6.75
C PHE A 125 -17.17 28.92 -5.90
N ILE A 126 -16.94 28.81 -4.59
CA ILE A 126 -17.71 27.90 -3.73
C ILE A 126 -19.18 28.31 -3.69
N ALA A 127 -19.45 29.61 -3.50
CA ALA A 127 -20.82 30.15 -3.47
C ALA A 127 -21.53 30.02 -4.83
N ASP A 128 -20.82 30.34 -5.91
CA ASP A 128 -21.36 30.22 -7.27
C ASP A 128 -21.65 28.76 -7.63
N ALA A 129 -20.72 27.82 -7.31
CA ALA A 129 -20.90 26.39 -7.53
C ALA A 129 -22.12 25.86 -6.76
N ILE A 130 -22.31 26.27 -5.50
CA ILE A 130 -23.48 25.87 -4.69
C ILE A 130 -24.76 26.38 -5.35
N ARG A 131 -24.83 27.66 -5.71
CA ARG A 131 -25.99 28.28 -6.35
C ARG A 131 -26.35 27.58 -7.67
N ILE A 132 -25.39 27.40 -8.55
CA ILE A 132 -25.56 26.71 -9.84
C ILE A 132 -25.96 25.26 -9.62
N GLY A 133 -25.26 24.53 -8.72
CA GLY A 133 -25.52 23.13 -8.47
C GLY A 133 -26.89 22.85 -7.89
N ILE A 134 -27.42 23.70 -7.01
CA ILE A 134 -28.79 23.58 -6.50
C ILE A 134 -29.79 23.83 -7.62
N SER A 135 -29.57 24.84 -8.47
CA SER A 135 -30.42 25.16 -9.60
C SER A 135 -30.46 24.02 -10.62
N VAL A 136 -29.30 23.54 -11.06
CA VAL A 136 -29.16 22.41 -11.98
C VAL A 136 -29.78 21.15 -11.37
N GLY A 137 -29.45 20.86 -10.11
CA GLY A 137 -29.94 19.65 -9.43
C GLY A 137 -31.44 19.55 -9.30
N ARG A 138 -32.11 20.68 -9.11
CA ARG A 138 -33.58 20.73 -9.08
C ARG A 138 -34.20 20.60 -10.47
N ARG A 139 -33.59 21.23 -11.47
CA ARG A 139 -34.13 21.24 -12.86
C ARG A 139 -33.93 19.89 -13.53
N GLU A 140 -32.75 19.32 -13.42
CA GLU A 140 -32.37 18.10 -14.13
C GLU A 140 -32.62 16.81 -13.30
N GLY A 141 -32.99 16.93 -12.03
CA GLY A 141 -33.35 15.79 -11.18
C GLY A 141 -32.13 14.88 -10.87
N ILE A 142 -31.03 15.47 -10.47
CA ILE A 142 -29.76 14.76 -10.18
C ILE A 142 -29.91 13.68 -9.11
N ASP A 143 -29.28 12.53 -9.31
CA ASP A 143 -29.30 11.38 -8.41
C ASP A 143 -28.08 11.33 -7.50
N VAL A 144 -26.90 11.77 -7.98
CA VAL A 144 -25.62 11.77 -7.26
C VAL A 144 -24.93 13.11 -7.41
N VAL A 145 -24.34 13.61 -6.32
CA VAL A 145 -23.44 14.76 -6.33
C VAL A 145 -22.01 14.25 -6.12
N SER A 146 -21.07 14.62 -7.00
CA SER A 146 -19.68 14.21 -6.95
C SER A 146 -18.76 15.42 -6.79
N ALA A 147 -17.71 15.30 -5.99
CA ALA A 147 -16.63 16.28 -5.83
C ALA A 147 -15.34 15.75 -6.42
N GLN A 148 -14.63 16.56 -7.20
CA GLN A 148 -13.33 16.16 -7.77
C GLN A 148 -12.19 16.17 -6.76
N ASP A 149 -12.32 16.88 -5.65
CA ASP A 149 -11.38 16.90 -4.53
C ASP A 149 -12.13 17.14 -3.21
N PRO A 150 -11.55 16.82 -2.04
CA PRO A 150 -12.20 17.07 -0.75
C PRO A 150 -12.02 18.51 -0.22
N PHE A 151 -11.56 19.43 -1.03
CA PHE A 151 -11.31 20.83 -0.63
C PHE A 151 -12.45 21.76 -1.09
N ALA A 152 -12.16 22.71 -1.99
CA ALA A 152 -13.14 23.68 -2.45
C ALA A 152 -14.32 23.01 -3.17
N THR A 153 -14.06 22.02 -4.01
CA THR A 153 -15.11 21.26 -4.70
C THR A 153 -15.89 20.40 -3.73
N GLY A 154 -15.21 19.79 -2.74
CA GLY A 154 -15.84 19.00 -1.69
C GLY A 154 -16.77 19.80 -0.80
N ILE A 155 -16.38 21.03 -0.42
CA ILE A 155 -17.25 21.94 0.34
C ILE A 155 -18.52 22.26 -0.45
N ALA A 156 -18.36 22.65 -1.73
CA ALA A 156 -19.50 22.98 -2.59
C ALA A 156 -20.42 21.77 -2.81
N ALA A 157 -19.83 20.62 -3.16
CA ALA A 157 -20.59 19.39 -3.42
C ALA A 157 -21.35 18.90 -2.18
N LEU A 158 -20.73 18.95 -0.99
CA LEU A 158 -21.38 18.59 0.27
C LEU A 158 -22.59 19.49 0.57
N ALA A 159 -22.46 20.80 0.35
CA ALA A 159 -23.57 21.74 0.52
C ALA A 159 -24.71 21.44 -0.47
N ILE A 160 -24.39 21.22 -1.75
CA ILE A 160 -25.35 20.86 -2.79
C ILE A 160 -26.06 19.55 -2.42
N ALA A 161 -25.31 18.52 -2.07
CA ALA A 161 -25.82 17.19 -1.71
C ALA A 161 -26.78 17.25 -0.53
N ARG A 162 -26.49 18.04 0.51
CA ARG A 162 -27.35 18.23 1.66
C ARG A 162 -28.68 18.97 1.30
N VAL A 163 -28.60 20.04 0.52
CA VAL A 163 -29.77 20.82 0.10
C VAL A 163 -30.68 19.97 -0.81
N LEU A 164 -30.11 19.23 -1.73
CA LEU A 164 -30.84 18.37 -2.64
C LEU A 164 -31.25 17.03 -2.02
N ARG A 165 -30.75 16.71 -0.84
CA ARG A 165 -30.92 15.40 -0.17
C ARG A 165 -30.48 14.24 -1.07
N ARG A 166 -29.31 14.41 -1.71
CA ARG A 166 -28.69 13.41 -2.60
C ARG A 166 -27.39 12.88 -2.02
N PRO A 167 -27.03 11.63 -2.32
CA PRO A 167 -25.77 11.05 -1.87
C PRO A 167 -24.57 11.82 -2.46
N LEU A 168 -23.47 11.83 -1.68
CA LEU A 168 -22.22 12.47 -2.03
C LEU A 168 -21.16 11.42 -2.36
N ASN A 169 -20.55 11.56 -3.52
CA ASN A 169 -19.29 10.89 -3.87
C ASN A 169 -18.13 11.90 -3.77
N VAL A 170 -16.99 11.50 -3.22
CA VAL A 170 -15.78 12.32 -3.20
C VAL A 170 -14.68 11.60 -3.94
N GLN A 171 -14.06 12.25 -4.91
CA GLN A 171 -12.89 11.76 -5.61
C GLN A 171 -11.62 12.35 -5.02
N VAL A 172 -10.57 11.55 -4.99
CA VAL A 172 -9.24 11.97 -4.55
C VAL A 172 -8.26 11.63 -5.67
N HIS A 173 -7.53 12.65 -6.14
CA HIS A 173 -6.64 12.52 -7.30
C HIS A 173 -5.16 12.59 -6.95
N PHE A 174 -4.81 12.83 -5.69
CA PHE A 174 -3.42 12.86 -5.22
C PHE A 174 -3.35 12.56 -3.72
N ASP A 175 -2.25 11.99 -3.27
CA ASP A 175 -2.05 11.61 -1.87
C ASP A 175 -1.74 12.81 -0.98
N PHE A 176 -2.80 13.56 -0.60
CA PHE A 176 -2.67 14.62 0.40
C PHE A 176 -2.67 14.07 1.84
N ALA A 177 -3.07 12.83 2.02
CA ALA A 177 -3.30 12.22 3.33
C ALA A 177 -2.06 11.51 3.86
N GLY A 178 -1.37 10.75 3.02
CA GLY A 178 -0.17 9.97 3.37
C GLY A 178 1.11 10.78 3.29
N ASP A 179 1.16 11.85 2.49
CA ASP A 179 2.39 12.57 2.24
C ASP A 179 2.64 13.71 3.24
N PRO A 180 3.76 13.67 3.98
CA PRO A 180 4.15 14.75 4.86
C PRO A 180 4.61 16.01 4.12
N PHE A 181 5.12 15.91 2.88
CA PHE A 181 5.61 17.06 2.10
C PHE A 181 4.47 17.98 1.70
N TRP A 182 3.33 17.44 1.22
CA TRP A 182 2.17 18.23 0.89
C TRP A 182 1.69 19.11 2.07
N ARG A 183 1.68 18.56 3.28
CA ARG A 183 1.30 19.33 4.49
C ARG A 183 2.32 20.40 4.88
N ARG A 184 3.58 20.25 4.48
CA ARG A 184 4.67 21.20 4.77
C ARG A 184 4.82 22.27 3.72
N GLU A 185 4.35 22.04 2.50
CA GLU A 185 4.53 22.94 1.36
C GLU A 185 3.88 24.31 1.62
N ARG A 186 2.69 24.35 2.24
CA ARG A 186 1.96 25.59 2.55
C ARG A 186 1.24 25.50 3.88
N LEU A 187 1.19 26.62 4.60
CA LEU A 187 0.43 26.71 5.86
C LEU A 187 -1.07 26.41 5.65
N GLU A 188 -1.65 26.88 4.53
CA GLU A 188 -3.04 26.61 4.20
C GLU A 188 -3.35 25.12 4.07
N HIS A 189 -2.40 24.26 3.62
CA HIS A 189 -2.59 22.81 3.55
C HIS A 189 -2.78 22.17 4.93
N ARG A 190 -2.08 22.68 5.94
CA ARG A 190 -2.25 22.22 7.35
C ARG A 190 -3.63 22.57 7.89
N LEU A 191 -4.14 23.77 7.55
CA LEU A 191 -5.46 24.23 7.99
C LEU A 191 -6.60 23.50 7.27
N PHE A 192 -6.44 23.19 5.98
CA PHE A 192 -7.46 22.49 5.20
C PHE A 192 -7.50 20.98 5.43
N PHE A 193 -6.43 20.36 5.91
CA PHE A 193 -6.35 18.92 6.12
C PHE A 193 -7.49 18.35 7.01
N PRO A 194 -7.77 18.90 8.21
CA PRO A 194 -8.87 18.39 9.03
C PRO A 194 -10.25 18.56 8.37
N PHE A 195 -10.46 19.62 7.57
CA PHE A 195 -11.68 19.81 6.81
C PHE A 195 -11.81 18.80 5.69
N ALA A 196 -10.75 18.55 4.95
CA ALA A 196 -10.74 17.54 3.89
C ALA A 196 -11.06 16.15 4.46
N ARG A 197 -10.41 15.78 5.58
CA ARG A 197 -10.71 14.55 6.30
C ARG A 197 -12.17 14.45 6.74
N TRP A 198 -12.74 15.55 7.23
CA TRP A 198 -14.15 15.60 7.63
C TRP A 198 -15.07 15.44 6.43
N ILE A 199 -14.80 16.12 5.29
CA ILE A 199 -15.62 16.04 4.06
C ILE A 199 -15.62 14.62 3.51
N VAL A 200 -14.44 13.96 3.41
CA VAL A 200 -14.35 12.59 2.93
C VAL A 200 -15.19 11.63 3.79
N ARG A 201 -15.25 11.86 5.10
CA ARG A 201 -16.09 11.07 6.02
C ARG A 201 -17.60 11.32 5.87
N GLN A 202 -18.01 12.41 5.21
CA GLN A 202 -19.43 12.67 4.90
C GLN A 202 -19.88 12.02 3.60
N ALA A 203 -18.94 11.49 2.79
CA ALA A 203 -19.26 10.84 1.53
C ALA A 203 -19.90 9.46 1.72
N GLN A 204 -20.86 9.10 0.88
CA GLN A 204 -21.38 7.75 0.78
C GLN A 204 -20.40 6.81 0.08
N THR A 205 -19.66 7.36 -0.89
CA THR A 205 -18.58 6.64 -1.56
C THR A 205 -17.40 7.55 -1.81
N VAL A 206 -16.21 6.95 -1.82
CA VAL A 206 -14.95 7.64 -2.08
C VAL A 206 -14.22 6.93 -3.21
N ARG A 207 -13.79 7.67 -4.22
CA ARG A 207 -12.87 7.19 -5.21
C ARG A 207 -11.46 7.64 -4.86
N VAL A 208 -10.52 6.70 -4.87
CA VAL A 208 -9.08 6.95 -4.73
C VAL A 208 -8.34 6.44 -5.95
N GLY A 209 -7.15 6.99 -6.22
CA GLY A 209 -6.33 6.60 -7.36
C GLY A 209 -5.49 5.36 -7.10
N THR A 210 -5.21 5.04 -5.82
CA THR A 210 -4.20 4.07 -5.44
C THR A 210 -4.63 3.17 -4.28
N THR A 211 -4.05 1.98 -4.23
CA THR A 211 -4.25 1.05 -3.11
C THR A 211 -3.69 1.61 -1.79
N ARG A 212 -2.59 2.38 -1.84
CA ARG A 212 -2.02 3.09 -0.69
C ARG A 212 -3.02 4.09 -0.10
N GLU A 213 -3.66 4.90 -0.93
CA GLU A 213 -4.71 5.84 -0.50
C GLU A 213 -5.91 5.10 0.12
N ARG A 214 -6.38 4.00 -0.48
CA ARG A 214 -7.47 3.18 0.08
C ARG A 214 -7.19 2.77 1.52
N LYS A 215 -5.95 2.34 1.82
CA LYS A 215 -5.53 1.97 3.17
C LYS A 215 -5.63 3.16 4.13
N ILE A 216 -5.11 4.33 3.73
CA ILE A 216 -5.14 5.55 4.54
C ILE A 216 -6.57 5.97 4.88
N TYR A 217 -7.47 6.02 3.89
CA TYR A 217 -8.86 6.44 4.10
C TYR A 217 -9.67 5.42 4.90
N SER A 218 -9.38 4.14 4.76
CA SER A 218 -9.92 3.10 5.64
C SER A 218 -9.50 3.33 7.09
N GLY A 219 -8.24 3.70 7.33
CA GLY A 219 -7.73 4.10 8.64
C GLY A 219 -8.43 5.33 9.24
N TRP A 220 -9.06 6.16 8.44
CA TRP A 220 -9.91 7.26 8.92
C TRP A 220 -11.30 6.80 9.38
N GLY A 221 -11.60 5.50 9.33
CA GLY A 221 -12.88 4.92 9.73
C GLY A 221 -13.95 4.99 8.65
N ILE A 222 -13.55 5.10 7.38
CA ILE A 222 -14.46 4.96 6.24
C ILE A 222 -14.52 3.47 5.90
N ASP A 223 -15.74 2.94 5.71
CA ASP A 223 -15.91 1.54 5.33
C ASP A 223 -15.17 1.28 3.99
N PRO A 224 -14.25 0.31 3.92
CA PRO A 224 -13.54 0.00 2.69
C PRO A 224 -14.45 -0.35 1.49
N LYS A 225 -15.67 -0.81 1.74
CA LYS A 225 -16.69 -1.00 0.70
C LYS A 225 -17.18 0.32 0.08
N GLN A 226 -17.03 1.43 0.79
CA GLN A 226 -17.31 2.77 0.30
C GLN A 226 -16.14 3.38 -0.46
N ILE A 227 -14.94 2.75 -0.41
CA ILE A 227 -13.73 3.25 -1.06
C ILE A 227 -13.40 2.37 -2.26
N MET A 228 -13.49 2.94 -3.45
CA MET A 228 -13.08 2.27 -4.68
C MET A 228 -11.73 2.78 -5.15
N VAL A 229 -10.81 1.86 -5.44
CA VAL A 229 -9.58 2.18 -6.16
C VAL A 229 -9.90 2.16 -7.64
N ALA A 230 -9.91 3.33 -8.25
CA ALA A 230 -10.11 3.48 -9.68
C ALA A 230 -9.13 4.56 -10.19
N PRO A 231 -8.06 4.18 -10.88
CA PRO A 231 -7.13 5.13 -11.47
C PRO A 231 -7.87 6.03 -12.47
N VAL A 232 -7.26 7.14 -12.85
CA VAL A 232 -7.80 7.99 -13.91
C VAL A 232 -7.71 7.22 -15.21
N ALA A 233 -8.80 7.18 -15.99
CA ALA A 233 -8.80 6.55 -17.30
C ALA A 233 -7.81 7.27 -18.23
N VAL A 234 -6.90 6.52 -18.85
CA VAL A 234 -5.89 6.99 -19.79
C VAL A 234 -6.05 6.28 -21.11
N ASP A 235 -5.93 7.03 -22.19
CA ASP A 235 -5.90 6.47 -23.55
C ASP A 235 -4.49 5.94 -23.83
N LEU A 236 -4.25 4.69 -23.46
CA LEU A 236 -2.95 4.03 -23.62
C LEU A 236 -2.65 3.67 -25.08
N ASP A 237 -3.66 3.54 -25.92
CA ASP A 237 -3.51 3.17 -27.34
C ASP A 237 -2.78 4.28 -28.11
N ARG A 238 -2.94 5.54 -27.70
CA ARG A 238 -2.19 6.68 -28.25
C ARG A 238 -0.67 6.58 -28.09
N PHE A 239 -0.21 5.81 -27.11
CA PHE A 239 1.21 5.64 -26.78
C PHE A 239 1.80 4.33 -27.30
N THR A 240 1.01 3.54 -28.04
CA THR A 240 1.40 2.24 -28.53
C THR A 240 1.87 2.33 -29.96
N ASP A 241 3.03 1.71 -30.27
CA ASP A 241 3.63 1.60 -31.61
C ASP A 241 3.78 2.95 -32.32
N VAL A 242 4.08 4.01 -31.56
CA VAL A 242 4.26 5.37 -32.06
C VAL A 242 5.70 5.57 -32.49
N ALA A 243 5.91 6.23 -33.65
CA ALA A 243 7.22 6.58 -34.13
C ALA A 243 7.89 7.67 -33.22
N PRO A 244 9.20 7.56 -32.96
CA PRO A 244 9.94 8.56 -32.19
C PRO A 244 9.87 9.95 -32.81
N ASN A 245 9.93 10.98 -31.96
CA ASN A 245 10.08 12.38 -32.41
C ASN A 245 11.48 12.60 -32.99
N HIS A 246 11.54 12.88 -34.29
CA HIS A 246 12.81 13.07 -34.99
C HIS A 246 13.67 14.17 -34.39
N GLY A 247 13.07 15.25 -33.89
CA GLY A 247 13.81 16.37 -33.31
C GLY A 247 14.50 16.01 -31.99
N PHE A 248 13.89 15.12 -31.19
CA PHE A 248 14.52 14.64 -29.96
C PHE A 248 15.57 13.58 -30.25
N ARG A 249 15.25 12.64 -31.14
CA ARG A 249 16.17 11.55 -31.49
C ARG A 249 17.41 12.05 -32.25
N SER A 250 17.23 12.94 -33.23
CA SER A 250 18.36 13.54 -33.95
C SER A 250 19.32 14.33 -33.04
N TRP A 251 18.84 14.96 -31.99
CA TRP A 251 19.71 15.61 -31.01
C TRP A 251 20.60 14.60 -30.29
N VAL A 252 20.06 13.45 -29.89
CA VAL A 252 20.84 12.38 -29.26
C VAL A 252 21.79 11.74 -30.25
N ASP A 253 21.28 11.28 -31.41
CA ASP A 253 22.05 10.58 -32.44
C ASP A 253 23.13 11.49 -33.04
N GLY A 254 22.81 12.76 -33.27
CA GLY A 254 23.76 13.77 -33.80
C GLY A 254 24.90 14.12 -32.85
N THR A 255 24.74 13.87 -31.55
CA THR A 255 25.78 14.03 -30.53
C THR A 255 26.47 12.71 -30.16
N GLY A 256 26.13 11.60 -30.83
CA GLY A 256 26.62 10.25 -30.52
C GLY A 256 26.19 9.76 -29.12
N GLY A 257 24.96 10.11 -28.68
CA GLY A 257 24.44 9.79 -27.36
C GLY A 257 24.21 8.29 -27.13
N ASP A 258 24.51 7.80 -25.96
CA ASP A 258 24.32 6.38 -25.57
C ASP A 258 22.87 6.10 -25.17
N ALA A 259 22.20 7.06 -24.49
CA ALA A 259 20.83 6.93 -24.04
C ALA A 259 20.15 8.30 -23.87
N LEU A 260 18.83 8.32 -24.04
CA LEU A 260 17.96 9.46 -23.80
C LEU A 260 17.08 9.23 -22.56
N VAL A 261 17.26 10.05 -21.56
CA VAL A 261 16.40 10.11 -20.38
C VAL A 261 15.40 11.25 -20.54
N LEU A 262 14.12 10.94 -20.47
CA LEU A 262 13.02 11.89 -20.63
C LEU A 262 12.31 12.12 -19.31
N THR A 263 11.94 13.36 -19.01
CA THR A 263 10.91 13.70 -18.04
C THR A 263 9.90 14.67 -18.65
N MET A 264 8.61 14.42 -18.44
CA MET A 264 7.52 15.29 -18.90
C MET A 264 6.64 15.66 -17.71
N CYS A 265 6.73 16.91 -17.25
CA CYS A 265 5.96 17.35 -16.08
C CYS A 265 5.88 18.90 -16.01
N ARG A 266 5.02 19.39 -15.12
CA ARG A 266 5.04 20.81 -14.74
C ARG A 266 6.30 21.12 -13.94
N LEU A 267 6.98 22.23 -14.21
CA LEU A 267 8.18 22.65 -13.51
C LEU A 267 7.84 23.37 -12.20
N VAL A 268 7.36 22.59 -11.21
CA VAL A 268 6.91 23.02 -9.87
C VAL A 268 7.65 22.25 -8.78
N PRO A 269 7.69 22.76 -7.52
CA PRO A 269 8.48 22.14 -6.45
C PRO A 269 8.18 20.66 -6.19
N SER A 270 6.93 20.25 -6.28
CA SER A 270 6.51 18.86 -6.03
C SER A 270 7.10 17.84 -7.01
N LYS A 271 7.59 18.26 -8.16
CA LYS A 271 8.24 17.38 -9.14
C LYS A 271 9.73 17.14 -8.91
N ASP A 272 10.33 17.87 -7.97
CA ASP A 272 11.73 17.76 -7.50
C ASP A 272 12.77 17.52 -8.61
N LEU A 273 12.69 18.33 -9.66
CA LEU A 273 13.65 18.25 -10.78
C LEU A 273 15.08 18.58 -10.35
N SER A 274 15.30 19.21 -9.20
CA SER A 274 16.64 19.39 -8.63
C SER A 274 17.29 18.05 -8.27
N THR A 275 16.53 17.06 -7.79
CA THR A 275 17.02 15.70 -7.59
C THR A 275 17.37 15.04 -8.92
N LEU A 276 16.56 15.23 -9.98
CA LEU A 276 16.91 14.75 -11.33
C LEU A 276 18.20 15.35 -11.85
N LEU A 277 18.40 16.67 -11.71
CA LEU A 277 19.63 17.34 -12.19
C LEU A 277 20.86 16.86 -11.43
N ARG A 278 20.79 16.67 -10.12
CA ARG A 278 21.89 16.09 -9.33
C ARG A 278 22.18 14.65 -9.72
N ALA A 279 21.15 13.84 -9.99
CA ALA A 279 21.33 12.49 -10.50
C ALA A 279 21.94 12.51 -11.92
N ALA A 280 21.47 13.40 -12.80
CA ALA A 280 22.00 13.57 -14.14
C ALA A 280 23.50 13.96 -14.11
N SER A 281 23.93 14.83 -13.19
CA SER A 281 25.34 15.16 -13.01
C SER A 281 26.19 13.93 -12.68
N GLN A 282 25.71 13.04 -11.81
CA GLN A 282 26.39 11.78 -11.48
C GLN A 282 26.42 10.81 -12.68
N VAL A 283 25.29 10.71 -13.40
CA VAL A 283 25.22 9.86 -14.63
C VAL A 283 26.20 10.36 -15.69
N ILE A 284 26.20 11.66 -15.98
CA ILE A 284 27.03 12.26 -17.03
C ILE A 284 28.53 12.14 -16.67
N ALA A 285 28.90 12.19 -15.39
CA ALA A 285 30.27 11.98 -14.94
C ALA A 285 30.82 10.59 -15.33
N VAL A 286 29.99 9.55 -15.40
CA VAL A 286 30.41 8.18 -15.76
C VAL A 286 29.91 7.74 -17.16
N ARG A 287 28.88 8.40 -17.70
CA ARG A 287 28.32 8.17 -19.05
C ARG A 287 28.13 9.52 -19.77
N PRO A 288 29.21 10.15 -20.24
CA PRO A 288 29.20 11.53 -20.76
C PRO A 288 28.29 11.74 -21.98
N ARG A 289 27.97 10.66 -22.70
CA ARG A 289 27.12 10.72 -23.90
C ARG A 289 25.62 10.57 -23.59
N THR A 290 25.23 10.36 -22.33
CA THR A 290 23.81 10.36 -21.94
C THR A 290 23.20 11.75 -22.09
N ARG A 291 21.99 11.83 -22.61
CA ARG A 291 21.24 13.08 -22.81
C ARG A 291 19.95 13.06 -22.00
N PHE A 292 19.60 14.25 -21.49
CA PHE A 292 18.37 14.46 -20.72
C PHE A 292 17.48 15.47 -21.40
N ILE A 293 16.19 15.16 -21.55
CA ILE A 293 15.19 16.11 -22.04
C ILE A 293 14.14 16.35 -20.95
N VAL A 294 13.93 17.62 -20.62
CA VAL A 294 12.90 18.09 -19.69
C VAL A 294 11.82 18.80 -20.51
N VAL A 295 10.67 18.13 -20.62
CA VAL A 295 9.47 18.65 -21.30
C VAL A 295 8.52 19.22 -20.27
N GLY A 296 8.03 20.42 -20.51
CA GLY A 296 7.05 21.10 -19.69
C GLY A 296 7.40 22.55 -19.40
N GLY A 297 6.47 23.22 -18.73
CA GLY A 297 6.59 24.63 -18.33
C GLY A 297 6.28 24.80 -16.84
N GLY A 298 6.71 25.93 -16.29
CA GLY A 298 6.42 26.26 -14.90
C GLY A 298 7.38 27.30 -14.30
N PRO A 299 7.08 27.80 -13.09
CA PRO A 299 7.81 28.89 -12.45
C PRO A 299 9.27 28.56 -12.13
N LEU A 300 9.65 27.29 -12.08
CA LEU A 300 11.01 26.88 -11.74
C LEU A 300 11.96 26.79 -12.96
N ARG A 301 11.49 27.03 -14.19
CA ARG A 301 12.29 26.84 -15.41
C ARG A 301 13.65 27.53 -15.35
N GLN A 302 13.68 28.84 -15.15
CA GLN A 302 14.93 29.61 -15.11
C GLN A 302 15.88 29.13 -14.01
N ARG A 303 15.35 28.78 -12.84
CA ARG A 303 16.14 28.25 -11.74
C ARG A 303 16.78 26.91 -12.09
N LEU A 304 16.01 26.00 -12.69
CA LEU A 304 16.49 24.66 -13.08
C LEU A 304 17.53 24.73 -14.20
N GLU A 305 17.35 25.62 -15.19
CA GLU A 305 18.35 25.88 -16.24
C GLU A 305 19.66 26.46 -15.65
N SER A 306 19.56 27.31 -14.61
CA SER A 306 20.73 27.84 -13.91
C SER A 306 21.41 26.77 -13.06
N GLU A 307 20.62 25.88 -12.40
CA GLU A 307 21.14 24.75 -11.63
C GLU A 307 21.88 23.76 -12.54
N ALA A 308 21.34 23.42 -13.71
CA ALA A 308 21.99 22.54 -14.69
C ALA A 308 23.37 23.11 -15.15
N ARG A 309 23.44 24.43 -15.39
CA ARG A 309 24.71 25.10 -15.73
C ARG A 309 25.69 25.06 -14.55
N ALA A 310 25.25 25.33 -13.35
CA ALA A 310 26.07 25.29 -12.15
C ALA A 310 26.63 23.89 -11.86
N LEU A 311 25.88 22.82 -12.21
CA LEU A 311 26.32 21.44 -12.13
C LEU A 311 27.23 21.02 -13.31
N GLY A 312 27.48 21.87 -14.28
CA GLY A 312 28.31 21.56 -15.45
C GLY A 312 27.66 20.65 -16.49
N ILE A 313 26.34 20.52 -16.46
CA ILE A 313 25.58 19.60 -17.35
C ILE A 313 24.68 20.34 -18.35
N GLY A 314 24.82 21.64 -18.51
CA GLY A 314 23.96 22.47 -19.37
C GLY A 314 23.84 21.99 -20.81
N ASP A 315 24.90 21.43 -21.39
CA ASP A 315 24.91 20.92 -22.77
C ASP A 315 24.31 19.54 -22.92
N ALA A 316 24.22 18.80 -21.81
CA ALA A 316 23.65 17.44 -21.77
C ALA A 316 22.16 17.41 -21.34
N VAL A 317 21.62 18.54 -20.87
CA VAL A 317 20.22 18.68 -20.42
C VAL A 317 19.49 19.72 -21.25
N LYS A 318 18.47 19.30 -21.99
CA LYS A 318 17.66 20.19 -22.83
C LYS A 318 16.29 20.46 -22.22
N PHE A 319 15.95 21.73 -22.00
CA PHE A 319 14.62 22.17 -21.59
C PHE A 319 13.76 22.48 -22.80
N ALA A 320 12.98 21.52 -23.28
CA ALA A 320 12.21 21.61 -24.53
C ALA A 320 10.99 22.55 -24.43
N GLY A 321 10.58 22.93 -23.20
CA GLY A 321 9.36 23.70 -23.01
C GLY A 321 8.10 22.85 -23.06
N VAL A 322 6.95 23.51 -23.22
CA VAL A 322 5.67 22.83 -23.36
C VAL A 322 5.52 22.35 -24.80
N ILE A 323 5.22 21.06 -24.98
CA ILE A 323 4.86 20.49 -26.27
C ILE A 323 3.35 20.34 -26.36
N ASP A 324 2.81 20.20 -27.57
CA ASP A 324 1.41 19.87 -27.76
C ASP A 324 1.11 18.45 -27.27
N GLY A 325 -0.10 18.23 -26.76
CA GLY A 325 -0.51 16.91 -26.25
C GLY A 325 -0.53 15.82 -27.33
N THR A 326 -0.63 16.20 -28.60
CA THR A 326 -0.53 15.27 -29.75
C THR A 326 0.91 14.83 -30.01
N GLU A 327 1.92 15.59 -29.57
CA GLU A 327 3.33 15.25 -29.69
C GLU A 327 3.85 14.40 -28.52
N ALA A 328 3.11 14.35 -27.40
CA ALA A 328 3.53 13.62 -26.21
C ALA A 328 3.83 12.13 -26.46
N PRO A 329 3.03 11.37 -27.27
CA PRO A 329 3.33 9.99 -27.59
C PRO A 329 4.67 9.83 -28.35
N SER A 330 4.94 10.65 -29.35
CA SER A 330 6.19 10.58 -30.13
C SER A 330 7.40 11.03 -29.31
N ALA A 331 7.21 11.98 -28.39
CA ALA A 331 8.23 12.37 -27.43
C ALA A 331 8.56 11.23 -26.48
N MET A 332 7.54 10.53 -25.95
CA MET A 332 7.74 9.36 -25.08
C MET A 332 8.42 8.22 -25.82
N ALA A 333 7.99 7.91 -27.05
CA ALA A 333 8.60 6.87 -27.87
C ALA A 333 10.07 7.16 -28.24
N SER A 334 10.53 8.42 -28.11
CA SER A 334 11.93 8.80 -28.33
C SER A 334 12.85 8.43 -27.18
N ALA A 335 12.31 8.20 -25.99
CA ALA A 335 13.09 7.99 -24.78
C ALA A 335 13.56 6.54 -24.64
N ASP A 336 14.76 6.37 -24.10
CA ASP A 336 15.28 5.08 -23.67
C ASP A 336 14.88 4.79 -22.21
N ILE A 337 14.71 5.83 -21.36
CA ILE A 337 14.28 5.74 -19.96
C ILE A 337 13.42 6.96 -19.64
N TYR A 338 12.33 6.76 -18.91
CA TYR A 338 11.55 7.85 -18.32
C TYR A 338 11.92 8.08 -16.87
N ALA A 339 12.09 9.32 -16.43
CA ALA A 339 12.48 9.70 -15.09
C ALA A 339 11.38 10.48 -14.37
N LEU A 340 10.96 10.00 -13.17
CA LEU A 340 9.98 10.65 -12.30
C LEU A 340 10.59 10.87 -10.90
N THR A 341 10.88 12.12 -10.52
CA THR A 341 11.53 12.47 -9.24
C THR A 341 10.60 13.11 -8.22
N SER A 342 9.31 13.02 -8.40
CA SER A 342 8.29 13.71 -7.59
C SER A 342 8.41 13.43 -6.09
N TRP A 343 8.04 14.40 -5.26
CA TRP A 343 7.88 14.21 -3.81
C TRP A 343 6.57 13.51 -3.48
N TYR A 344 5.49 13.80 -4.22
CA TYR A 344 4.19 13.17 -4.07
C TYR A 344 3.44 13.14 -5.40
N GLU A 345 2.65 12.09 -5.59
CA GLU A 345 1.74 11.89 -6.72
C GLU A 345 0.42 11.27 -6.23
N GLY A 346 -0.57 11.20 -7.12
CA GLY A 346 -1.60 10.18 -7.09
C GLY A 346 -1.19 9.04 -8.04
N THR A 347 -2.11 8.56 -8.88
CA THR A 347 -1.71 7.73 -10.02
C THR A 347 -1.00 8.63 -11.04
N SER A 348 0.29 8.40 -11.26
CA SER A 348 1.05 9.16 -12.24
C SER A 348 0.67 8.71 -13.65
N LEU A 349 -0.05 9.55 -14.38
CA LEU A 349 -0.48 9.22 -15.76
C LEU A 349 0.72 9.02 -16.68
N VAL A 350 1.77 9.82 -16.51
CA VAL A 350 2.99 9.72 -17.34
C VAL A 350 3.75 8.41 -17.13
N THR A 351 3.67 7.78 -15.97
CA THR A 351 4.24 6.43 -15.78
C THR A 351 3.46 5.36 -16.53
N LEU A 352 2.13 5.52 -16.64
CA LEU A 352 1.28 4.66 -17.45
C LEU A 352 1.55 4.87 -18.94
N GLU A 353 1.71 6.12 -19.37
CA GLU A 353 2.05 6.50 -20.75
C GLU A 353 3.42 5.95 -21.16
N ALA A 354 4.43 6.06 -20.28
CA ALA A 354 5.75 5.47 -20.49
C ALA A 354 5.69 3.94 -20.58
N GLY A 355 4.98 3.30 -19.67
CA GLY A 355 4.74 1.85 -19.72
C GLY A 355 4.05 1.42 -21.01
N ALA A 356 3.00 2.11 -21.47
CA ALA A 356 2.30 1.82 -22.72
C ALA A 356 3.23 1.95 -23.94
N SER A 357 4.15 2.91 -23.91
CA SER A 357 5.19 3.09 -24.93
C SER A 357 6.29 2.02 -24.86
N GLY A 358 6.34 1.19 -23.81
CA GLY A 358 7.42 0.24 -23.57
C GLY A 358 8.73 0.89 -23.09
N VAL A 359 8.63 2.10 -22.54
CA VAL A 359 9.76 2.84 -21.96
C VAL A 359 9.86 2.54 -20.47
N PRO A 360 10.98 1.98 -19.98
CA PRO A 360 11.16 1.71 -18.57
C PRO A 360 11.19 2.98 -17.74
N VAL A 361 10.59 2.95 -16.57
CA VAL A 361 10.50 4.09 -15.65
C VAL A 361 11.47 3.93 -14.49
N VAL A 362 12.23 4.98 -14.18
CA VAL A 362 12.87 5.17 -12.89
C VAL A 362 12.06 6.19 -12.11
N SER A 363 11.49 5.80 -10.99
CA SER A 363 10.58 6.62 -10.17
C SER A 363 11.02 6.69 -8.71
N THR A 364 10.74 7.82 -8.08
CA THR A 364 10.76 7.91 -6.61
C THR A 364 9.57 7.13 -6.03
N ASP A 365 9.72 6.64 -4.77
CA ASP A 365 8.68 5.92 -4.02
C ASP A 365 7.58 6.88 -3.55
N VAL A 366 6.64 7.15 -4.43
CA VAL A 366 5.46 8.00 -4.17
C VAL A 366 4.17 7.19 -4.27
N ALA A 367 3.05 7.72 -3.80
CA ALA A 367 1.77 7.05 -3.94
C ALA A 367 1.49 6.73 -5.42
N GLY A 368 0.92 5.57 -5.67
CA GLY A 368 0.66 5.06 -7.02
C GLY A 368 1.84 4.36 -7.68
N THR A 369 3.07 4.53 -7.20
CA THR A 369 4.21 3.76 -7.70
C THR A 369 4.02 2.27 -7.45
N ASP A 370 3.53 1.87 -6.27
CA ASP A 370 3.26 0.47 -5.92
C ASP A 370 2.23 -0.20 -6.84
N ASP A 371 1.28 0.58 -7.37
CA ASP A 371 0.23 0.07 -8.25
C ASP A 371 0.68 0.04 -9.72
N THR A 372 1.59 0.96 -10.12
CA THR A 372 1.99 1.14 -11.52
C THR A 372 3.33 0.50 -11.87
N ILE A 373 4.23 0.33 -10.89
CA ILE A 373 5.59 -0.18 -11.09
C ILE A 373 5.88 -1.35 -10.15
N ILE A 374 6.18 -2.49 -10.71
CA ILE A 374 6.77 -3.63 -9.98
C ILE A 374 8.29 -3.42 -9.99
N ASN A 375 8.84 -3.02 -8.83
CA ASN A 375 10.26 -2.64 -8.73
C ASN A 375 11.21 -3.75 -9.21
N GLY A 376 12.13 -3.40 -10.11
CA GLY A 376 13.08 -4.31 -10.73
C GLY A 376 12.51 -5.14 -11.89
N VAL A 377 11.19 -5.06 -12.17
CA VAL A 377 10.50 -5.86 -13.19
C VAL A 377 9.89 -4.99 -14.27
N THR A 378 9.06 -3.99 -13.89
CA THR A 378 8.40 -3.07 -14.83
C THR A 378 8.94 -1.64 -14.73
N GLY A 379 9.94 -1.44 -13.91
CA GLY A 379 10.62 -0.17 -13.67
C GLY A 379 11.46 -0.25 -12.41
N MET A 380 12.12 0.84 -12.05
CA MET A 380 12.95 0.96 -10.87
C MET A 380 12.34 1.98 -9.90
N VAL A 381 12.27 1.65 -8.62
CA VAL A 381 11.73 2.53 -7.56
C VAL A 381 12.83 2.84 -6.56
N VAL A 382 13.05 4.12 -6.27
CA VAL A 382 14.11 4.61 -5.39
C VAL A 382 13.55 5.57 -4.33
N PRO A 383 14.25 5.79 -3.21
CA PRO A 383 13.78 6.71 -2.18
C PRO A 383 13.61 8.15 -2.69
N VAL A 384 12.59 8.86 -2.17
CA VAL A 384 12.32 10.26 -2.51
C VAL A 384 13.51 11.14 -2.11
N GLY A 385 13.97 12.00 -3.04
CA GLY A 385 15.07 12.95 -2.82
C GLY A 385 16.47 12.34 -2.87
N ASP A 386 16.61 11.03 -3.05
CA ASP A 386 17.91 10.35 -3.15
C ASP A 386 18.45 10.37 -4.59
N ALA A 387 19.22 11.43 -4.91
CA ALA A 387 19.82 11.59 -6.22
C ALA A 387 20.87 10.50 -6.54
N HIS A 388 21.51 9.91 -5.54
CA HIS A 388 22.52 8.87 -5.75
C HIS A 388 21.87 7.54 -6.13
N ALA A 389 20.86 7.12 -5.39
CA ALA A 389 20.07 5.92 -5.73
C ALA A 389 19.42 6.07 -7.11
N PHE A 390 18.92 7.28 -7.43
CA PHE A 390 18.33 7.58 -8.73
C PHE A 390 19.35 7.48 -9.88
N ALA A 391 20.53 8.04 -9.70
CA ALA A 391 21.64 7.93 -10.67
C ALA A 391 22.07 6.47 -10.87
N THR A 392 22.19 5.69 -9.78
CA THR A 392 22.55 4.26 -9.83
C THR A 392 21.53 3.45 -10.62
N ALA A 393 20.23 3.70 -10.41
CA ALA A 393 19.17 3.04 -11.17
C ALA A 393 19.21 3.40 -12.67
N LEU A 394 19.45 4.68 -13.00
CA LEU A 394 19.62 5.11 -14.39
C LEU A 394 20.80 4.43 -15.05
N ILE A 395 21.98 4.44 -14.40
CA ILE A 395 23.22 3.83 -14.91
C ILE A 395 23.00 2.33 -15.17
N GLY A 396 22.36 1.61 -14.26
CA GLY A 396 22.05 0.19 -14.43
C GLY A 396 21.25 -0.09 -15.70
N LEU A 397 20.23 0.73 -16.00
CA LEU A 397 19.44 0.58 -17.22
C LEU A 397 20.16 1.10 -18.48
N ILE A 398 21.07 2.06 -18.36
CA ILE A 398 21.89 2.57 -19.48
C ILE A 398 22.90 1.50 -19.89
N ASP A 399 23.55 0.86 -18.93
CA ASP A 399 24.62 -0.11 -19.14
C ASP A 399 24.14 -1.47 -19.65
N ASP A 400 22.87 -1.81 -19.40
CA ASP A 400 22.26 -3.06 -19.87
C ASP A 400 21.04 -2.78 -20.79
N PRO A 401 21.27 -2.59 -22.10
CA PRO A 401 20.19 -2.39 -23.06
C PRO A 401 19.20 -3.58 -23.15
N VAL A 402 19.66 -4.80 -22.88
CA VAL A 402 18.80 -6.00 -22.91
C VAL A 402 17.84 -5.97 -21.72
N GLN A 403 18.35 -5.69 -20.51
CA GLN A 403 17.51 -5.51 -19.32
C GLN A 403 16.57 -4.33 -19.52
N ARG A 404 17.06 -3.20 -20.06
CA ARG A 404 16.23 -2.01 -20.32
C ARG A 404 15.03 -2.32 -21.20
N LEU A 405 15.23 -3.02 -22.30
CA LEU A 405 14.14 -3.44 -23.21
C LEU A 405 13.20 -4.45 -22.54
N ALA A 406 13.73 -5.40 -21.79
CA ALA A 406 12.92 -6.39 -21.07
C ALA A 406 12.02 -5.74 -20.00
N VAL A 407 12.54 -4.76 -19.26
CA VAL A 407 11.78 -3.98 -18.26
C VAL A 407 10.70 -3.13 -18.95
N GLY A 408 11.02 -2.47 -20.06
CA GLY A 408 10.06 -1.68 -20.83
C GLY A 408 8.91 -2.54 -21.39
N GLU A 409 9.21 -3.72 -21.92
CA GLU A 409 8.19 -4.63 -22.42
C GLU A 409 7.35 -5.26 -21.31
N ALA A 410 7.95 -5.54 -20.16
CA ALA A 410 7.20 -5.95 -18.97
C ALA A 410 6.26 -4.84 -18.46
N ALA A 411 6.71 -3.57 -18.49
CA ALA A 411 5.88 -2.42 -18.17
C ALA A 411 4.69 -2.29 -19.13
N ARG A 412 4.91 -2.46 -20.44
CA ARG A 412 3.86 -2.41 -21.47
C ARG A 412 2.78 -3.46 -21.19
N ARG A 413 3.18 -4.70 -20.93
CA ARG A 413 2.22 -5.78 -20.62
C ARG A 413 1.44 -5.51 -19.33
N HIS A 414 2.12 -5.05 -18.28
CA HIS A 414 1.51 -4.77 -16.98
C HIS A 414 0.49 -3.63 -17.09
N VAL A 415 0.86 -2.51 -17.70
CA VAL A 415 0.00 -1.33 -17.82
C VAL A 415 -1.24 -1.64 -18.68
N ARG A 416 -1.09 -2.35 -19.78
CA ARG A 416 -2.23 -2.75 -20.63
C ARG A 416 -3.19 -3.71 -19.93
N ALA A 417 -2.67 -4.61 -19.10
CA ALA A 417 -3.48 -5.60 -18.39
C ALA A 417 -4.26 -4.99 -17.19
N GLN A 418 -3.76 -3.91 -16.59
CA GLN A 418 -4.29 -3.40 -15.33
C GLN A 418 -4.95 -2.01 -15.43
N PHE A 419 -4.64 -1.21 -16.46
CA PHE A 419 -5.01 0.19 -16.53
C PHE A 419 -5.79 0.56 -17.81
N GLY A 420 -6.57 -0.37 -18.33
CA GLY A 420 -7.41 -0.15 -19.49
C GLY A 420 -8.40 1.01 -19.30
N ARG A 421 -8.55 1.89 -20.32
CA ARG A 421 -9.46 3.02 -20.27
C ARG A 421 -10.92 2.59 -20.03
N ALA A 422 -11.35 1.52 -20.68
CA ALA A 422 -12.71 1.00 -20.53
C ALA A 422 -13.00 0.54 -19.09
N ASP A 423 -12.05 -0.16 -18.46
CA ASP A 423 -12.18 -0.64 -17.09
C ASP A 423 -12.24 0.51 -16.08
N ALA A 424 -11.41 1.53 -16.26
CA ALA A 424 -11.40 2.72 -15.39
C ALA A 424 -12.68 3.54 -15.54
N VAL A 425 -13.25 3.65 -16.75
CA VAL A 425 -14.54 4.28 -17.03
C VAL A 425 -15.65 3.50 -16.35
N THR A 426 -15.71 2.21 -16.55
CA THR A 426 -16.70 1.30 -15.94
C THR A 426 -16.65 1.39 -14.42
N ALA A 427 -15.45 1.28 -13.82
CA ALA A 427 -15.27 1.37 -12.38
C ALA A 427 -15.85 2.65 -11.79
N LEU A 428 -15.59 3.81 -12.39
CA LEU A 428 -16.11 5.08 -11.88
C LEU A 428 -17.63 5.22 -12.08
N THR A 429 -18.16 4.79 -13.23
CA THR A 429 -19.60 4.87 -13.49
C THR A 429 -20.39 3.89 -12.64
N ASP A 430 -19.85 2.72 -12.37
CA ASP A 430 -20.40 1.75 -11.41
C ASP A 430 -20.41 2.30 -9.99
N LEU A 431 -19.35 3.00 -9.57
CA LEU A 431 -19.29 3.66 -8.28
C LEU A 431 -20.38 4.72 -8.13
N TRP A 432 -20.63 5.55 -9.15
CA TRP A 432 -21.71 6.50 -9.13
C TRP A 432 -23.09 5.83 -9.15
N THR A 433 -23.23 4.73 -9.88
CA THR A 433 -24.46 3.92 -9.89
C THR A 433 -24.73 3.31 -8.51
N GLN A 434 -23.73 2.75 -7.87
CA GLN A 434 -23.82 2.26 -6.48
C GLN A 434 -24.15 3.41 -5.51
N THR A 435 -23.55 4.60 -5.72
CA THR A 435 -23.83 5.78 -4.90
C THR A 435 -25.28 6.23 -5.02
N ALA A 436 -25.89 6.12 -6.21
CA ALA A 436 -27.28 6.52 -6.47
C ALA A 436 -28.32 5.62 -5.79
N ILE A 437 -27.96 4.40 -5.39
CA ILE A 437 -28.86 3.50 -4.67
C ILE A 437 -29.15 4.13 -3.30
N PRO A 438 -30.44 4.40 -2.95
CA PRO A 438 -30.75 5.00 -1.66
C PRO A 438 -30.30 4.07 -0.53
N HIS A 439 -29.18 4.38 0.10
CA HIS A 439 -28.86 3.78 1.38
C HIS A 439 -29.84 4.37 2.40
N ARG A 440 -30.80 3.56 2.86
CA ARG A 440 -31.56 3.92 4.05
C ARG A 440 -30.57 4.10 5.19
N PRO A 441 -30.51 5.28 5.83
CA PRO A 441 -29.67 5.44 7.01
C PRO A 441 -30.19 4.51 8.09
N TRP A 442 -29.29 3.69 8.65
CA TRP A 442 -29.51 2.94 9.90
C TRP A 442 -30.39 1.67 9.87
N LEU A 443 -30.29 0.81 8.87
CA LEU A 443 -30.64 -0.60 9.05
C LEU A 443 -29.34 -1.43 8.95
N LYS A 444 -29.05 -2.10 10.05
CA LYS A 444 -27.96 -3.07 10.24
C LYS A 444 -27.90 -4.04 9.06
N TYR A 445 -26.75 -4.07 8.36
CA TYR A 445 -26.54 -5.01 7.27
C TYR A 445 -26.45 -6.43 7.76
N ALA A 446 -27.43 -7.26 7.31
CA ALA A 446 -27.23 -8.69 7.17
C ALA A 446 -26.40 -8.93 5.90
N SER A 447 -25.35 -9.72 6.00
CA SER A 447 -24.46 -10.12 4.90
C SER A 447 -25.22 -10.95 3.86
N PRO A 448 -25.12 -10.67 2.56
CA PRO A 448 -25.62 -11.55 1.52
C PRO A 448 -24.50 -12.50 1.05
N PHE A 449 -24.18 -13.51 1.84
CA PHE A 449 -23.57 -14.72 1.30
C PHE A 449 -24.61 -15.84 1.29
N PRO A 450 -24.87 -16.49 0.15
CA PRO A 450 -25.74 -17.66 0.11
C PRO A 450 -24.96 -18.88 0.63
N GLY A 451 -25.44 -19.48 1.70
CA GLY A 451 -25.01 -20.78 2.17
C GLY A 451 -24.36 -20.79 3.54
N GLY A 452 -25.15 -20.74 4.59
CA GLY A 452 -24.70 -20.97 5.96
C GLY A 452 -25.83 -20.68 6.93
N SER A 453 -26.43 -21.73 7.44
CA SER A 453 -27.46 -21.85 8.48
C SER A 453 -27.64 -20.65 9.41
N ASP A 454 -28.91 -20.31 9.64
CA ASP A 454 -29.46 -19.41 10.64
C ASP A 454 -28.74 -19.50 12.00
N VAL A 455 -28.00 -18.43 12.33
CA VAL A 455 -27.67 -18.16 13.72
C VAL A 455 -28.72 -17.16 14.23
N PRO A 456 -29.48 -17.50 15.28
CA PRO A 456 -30.54 -16.65 15.81
C PRO A 456 -29.95 -15.29 16.26
N SER A 457 -30.56 -14.19 15.86
CA SER A 457 -30.34 -12.84 16.38
C SER A 457 -30.82 -12.75 17.84
N GLY A 458 -30.05 -13.35 18.76
CA GLY A 458 -30.19 -13.13 20.19
C GLY A 458 -29.70 -11.73 20.52
N GLY A 459 -30.48 -10.99 21.31
CA GLY A 459 -30.23 -9.62 21.72
C GLY A 459 -28.80 -9.38 22.22
N LEU A 460 -28.35 -8.12 22.14
CA LEU A 460 -27.04 -7.60 22.54
C LEU A 460 -26.65 -8.03 23.96
N THR A 461 -26.19 -9.26 24.13
CA THR A 461 -25.50 -9.73 25.32
C THR A 461 -24.05 -9.22 25.27
N GLY A 462 -23.51 -8.80 26.41
CA GLY A 462 -22.12 -8.36 26.56
C GLY A 462 -21.13 -9.46 26.08
N PRO A 463 -19.83 -9.16 26.02
CA PRO A 463 -18.85 -10.17 25.62
C PRO A 463 -18.84 -11.35 26.60
N ASP A 464 -18.64 -12.57 26.07
CA ASP A 464 -18.43 -13.76 26.91
C ASP A 464 -17.05 -13.73 27.55
N TRP A 465 -16.02 -13.36 26.78
CA TRP A 465 -14.63 -13.29 27.22
C TRP A 465 -14.02 -11.91 27.00
N LEU A 466 -13.15 -11.48 27.94
CA LEU A 466 -12.20 -10.40 27.72
C LEU A 466 -10.84 -10.99 27.36
N TYR A 467 -10.35 -10.70 26.15
CA TYR A 467 -8.98 -11.01 25.77
C TYR A 467 -8.10 -9.81 26.13
N VAL A 468 -7.28 -9.94 27.15
CA VAL A 468 -6.42 -8.84 27.65
C VAL A 468 -4.98 -9.04 27.19
N ALA A 469 -4.45 -8.10 26.45
CA ALA A 469 -3.11 -8.17 25.91
C ALA A 469 -2.39 -6.80 25.98
N ASN A 470 -1.20 -6.80 26.59
CA ASN A 470 -0.34 -5.60 26.63
C ASN A 470 0.48 -5.48 25.34
N ALA A 471 -0.18 -5.48 24.23
CA ALA A 471 0.42 -5.38 22.90
C ALA A 471 -0.01 -4.08 22.20
N ARG A 472 0.84 -3.53 21.34
CA ARG A 472 0.40 -2.52 20.37
C ARG A 472 -0.58 -3.17 19.39
N PHE A 473 -1.72 -2.54 19.17
CA PHE A 473 -2.73 -3.11 18.31
C PHE A 473 -3.52 -2.02 17.57
N PRO A 474 -3.58 -2.04 16.23
CA PRO A 474 -2.88 -2.99 15.34
C PRO A 474 -1.35 -2.77 15.30
N SER A 475 -0.60 -3.75 14.83
CA SER A 475 0.86 -3.70 14.68
C SER A 475 1.32 -4.83 13.74
N GLU A 476 2.40 -4.60 13.02
CA GLU A 476 3.08 -5.56 12.13
C GLU A 476 3.72 -6.76 12.85
N LYS A 477 3.74 -6.71 14.19
CA LYS A 477 4.41 -7.75 15.00
C LYS A 477 3.61 -9.03 15.06
N ALA A 478 4.31 -10.16 15.03
CA ALA A 478 3.72 -11.50 15.09
C ALA A 478 2.76 -11.69 16.28
N GLN A 479 3.06 -11.08 17.45
CA GLN A 479 2.18 -11.11 18.61
C GLN A 479 0.80 -10.53 18.31
N SER A 480 0.74 -9.39 17.65
CA SER A 480 -0.53 -8.73 17.31
C SER A 480 -1.31 -9.50 16.26
N TYR A 481 -0.61 -10.10 15.29
CA TYR A 481 -1.21 -11.02 14.33
C TYR A 481 -1.85 -12.24 15.02
N GLN A 482 -1.12 -12.92 15.90
CA GLN A 482 -1.63 -14.06 16.68
C GLN A 482 -2.87 -13.69 17.51
N ILE A 483 -2.84 -12.53 18.18
CA ILE A 483 -3.98 -12.03 18.97
C ILE A 483 -5.20 -11.84 18.07
N ALA A 484 -5.01 -11.19 16.91
CA ALA A 484 -6.08 -10.93 15.97
C ALA A 484 -6.72 -12.21 15.43
N GLN A 485 -5.90 -13.17 14.98
CA GLN A 485 -6.35 -14.47 14.49
C GLN A 485 -7.07 -15.28 15.57
N MET A 486 -6.59 -15.24 16.82
CA MET A 486 -7.25 -15.93 17.93
C MET A 486 -8.59 -15.33 18.28
N VAL A 487 -8.72 -13.99 18.29
CA VAL A 487 -10.01 -13.34 18.57
C VAL A 487 -11.02 -13.65 17.46
N ASP A 488 -10.60 -13.66 16.19
CA ASP A 488 -11.43 -14.04 15.06
C ASP A 488 -11.85 -15.51 15.13
N ALA A 489 -10.92 -16.40 15.47
CA ALA A 489 -11.20 -17.83 15.62
C ALA A 489 -12.16 -18.15 16.81
N PHE A 490 -12.01 -17.48 17.94
CA PHE A 490 -12.97 -17.58 19.04
C PHE A 490 -14.37 -17.13 18.63
N ALA A 491 -14.45 -16.03 17.86
CA ALA A 491 -15.73 -15.55 17.34
C ALA A 491 -16.37 -16.56 16.38
N THR A 492 -15.59 -17.20 15.53
CA THR A 492 -16.03 -18.28 14.63
C THR A 492 -16.54 -19.50 15.43
N GLU A 493 -15.89 -19.83 16.53
CA GLU A 493 -16.32 -20.90 17.45
C GLU A 493 -17.48 -20.47 18.39
N GLY A 494 -18.10 -19.32 18.14
CA GLY A 494 -19.29 -18.83 18.85
C GLY A 494 -19.00 -18.18 20.21
N VAL A 495 -17.77 -17.76 20.49
CA VAL A 495 -17.42 -17.05 21.71
C VAL A 495 -17.36 -15.55 21.42
N ALA A 496 -18.21 -14.75 22.06
CA ALA A 496 -18.18 -13.29 21.90
C ALA A 496 -16.98 -12.70 22.67
N VAL A 497 -15.91 -12.37 21.97
CA VAL A 497 -14.66 -11.84 22.56
C VAL A 497 -14.56 -10.34 22.38
N GLU A 498 -14.12 -9.64 23.43
CA GLU A 498 -13.69 -8.24 23.38
C GLU A 498 -12.18 -8.16 23.68
N LEU A 499 -11.41 -7.64 22.72
CA LEU A 499 -9.98 -7.41 22.88
C LEU A 499 -9.74 -6.12 23.70
N VAL A 500 -9.06 -6.24 24.83
CA VAL A 500 -8.65 -5.12 25.66
C VAL A 500 -7.14 -4.91 25.52
N HIS A 501 -6.74 -3.78 24.97
CA HIS A 501 -5.33 -3.46 24.70
C HIS A 501 -4.98 -2.02 25.09
N PRO A 502 -3.69 -1.69 25.33
CA PRO A 502 -3.30 -0.33 25.61
C PRO A 502 -3.40 0.56 24.37
N ASP A 503 -3.90 1.79 24.54
CA ASP A 503 -3.82 2.82 23.52
C ASP A 503 -2.38 3.38 23.48
N ARG A 504 -1.53 2.78 22.66
CA ARG A 504 -0.12 3.12 22.48
C ARG A 504 0.13 3.66 21.08
N ALA A 505 1.01 4.66 20.98
CA ALA A 505 1.50 5.11 19.69
C ALA A 505 2.25 3.97 18.99
N ASN A 506 1.93 3.73 17.74
CA ASN A 506 2.73 2.86 16.89
C ASN A 506 3.93 3.65 16.34
N LEU A 507 5.04 2.96 16.07
CA LEU A 507 6.21 3.54 15.42
C LEU A 507 5.94 3.79 13.93
N ASP A 508 5.07 2.96 13.35
CA ASP A 508 4.63 3.02 11.96
C ASP A 508 3.16 3.44 11.89
N ASP A 509 2.73 3.99 10.77
CA ASP A 509 1.35 4.51 10.54
C ASP A 509 0.24 3.43 10.60
N VAL A 510 0.57 2.21 10.99
CA VAL A 510 -0.35 1.05 11.17
C VAL A 510 -1.47 1.33 12.20
N ARG A 511 -1.31 2.34 13.08
CA ARG A 511 -2.33 2.70 14.10
C ARG A 511 -3.68 3.09 13.49
N GLU A 512 -3.68 3.63 12.28
CA GLU A 512 -4.88 4.13 11.61
C GLU A 512 -5.56 3.06 10.74
N GLU A 513 -4.96 1.90 10.54
CA GLU A 513 -5.54 0.81 9.76
C GLU A 513 -6.66 0.09 10.53
N ASP A 514 -7.72 -0.30 9.82
CA ASP A 514 -8.73 -1.18 10.41
C ASP A 514 -8.11 -2.58 10.60
N PRO A 515 -8.01 -3.07 11.85
CA PRO A 515 -7.40 -4.37 12.13
C PRO A 515 -8.01 -5.54 11.36
N ARG A 516 -9.27 -5.44 10.98
CA ARG A 516 -9.95 -6.50 10.20
C ARG A 516 -9.30 -6.69 8.83
N TRP A 517 -8.93 -5.60 8.18
CA TRP A 517 -8.26 -5.62 6.88
C TRP A 517 -6.78 -5.92 7.01
N PHE A 518 -6.14 -5.30 8.00
CA PHE A 518 -4.72 -5.50 8.25
C PHE A 518 -4.38 -6.98 8.57
N TYR A 519 -5.28 -7.65 9.32
CA TYR A 519 -5.09 -9.06 9.70
C TYR A 519 -5.97 -10.03 8.91
N GLU A 520 -6.75 -9.55 7.92
CA GLU A 520 -7.65 -10.36 7.08
C GLU A 520 -8.65 -11.19 7.91
N LEU A 521 -9.32 -10.55 8.89
CA LEU A 521 -10.25 -11.20 9.79
C LEU A 521 -11.63 -11.41 9.12
N ARG A 522 -12.25 -12.55 9.37
CA ARG A 522 -13.56 -12.95 8.82
C ARG A 522 -14.72 -12.21 9.46
N GLY A 523 -14.57 -11.84 10.73
CA GLY A 523 -15.64 -11.26 11.55
C GLY A 523 -15.35 -9.86 12.09
N PRO A 524 -16.37 -9.24 12.75
CA PRO A 524 -16.20 -7.95 13.41
C PRO A 524 -15.33 -8.11 14.66
N LEU A 525 -14.27 -7.31 14.77
CA LEU A 525 -13.42 -7.24 15.95
C LEU A 525 -14.00 -6.26 16.98
N ARG A 526 -14.44 -6.76 18.13
CA ARG A 526 -14.76 -5.89 19.30
C ARG A 526 -13.47 -5.58 20.03
N ARG A 527 -13.14 -4.28 20.21
CA ARG A 527 -11.94 -3.87 20.93
C ARG A 527 -12.19 -2.68 21.84
N HIS A 528 -11.44 -2.66 22.96
CA HIS A 528 -11.39 -1.56 23.89
C HIS A 528 -9.94 -1.10 24.10
N ALA A 529 -9.61 0.08 23.61
CA ALA A 529 -8.29 0.69 23.80
C ALA A 529 -8.25 1.42 25.15
N VAL A 530 -7.40 0.97 26.05
CA VAL A 530 -7.20 1.56 27.37
C VAL A 530 -6.18 2.69 27.27
N ARG A 531 -6.55 3.91 27.66
CA ARG A 531 -5.59 5.03 27.76
C ARG A 531 -4.51 4.71 28.78
N VAL A 532 -3.27 4.80 28.36
CA VAL A 532 -2.08 4.53 29.17
C VAL A 532 -1.11 5.70 29.13
N LEU A 533 -0.26 5.81 30.15
CA LEU A 533 0.92 6.66 30.08
C LEU A 533 1.99 5.93 29.23
N ASP A 534 2.11 6.30 27.96
CA ASP A 534 3.05 5.64 27.04
C ASP A 534 4.48 6.15 27.26
N ALA A 535 5.02 5.86 28.46
CA ALA A 535 6.39 6.22 28.84
C ALA A 535 7.44 5.53 27.95
N VAL A 536 7.09 4.41 27.32
CA VAL A 536 7.98 3.72 26.37
C VAL A 536 8.20 4.59 25.13
N LYS A 537 7.15 5.24 24.60
CA LYS A 537 7.28 6.18 23.49
C LYS A 537 8.20 7.34 23.87
N LEU A 538 8.00 7.94 25.05
CA LEU A 538 8.81 9.04 25.53
C LEU A 538 10.30 8.68 25.54
N VAL A 539 10.66 7.49 26.03
CA VAL A 539 12.06 7.07 26.17
C VAL A 539 12.66 6.61 24.85
N THR A 540 11.91 5.93 23.99
CA THR A 540 12.45 5.30 22.78
C THR A 540 12.31 6.14 21.52
N ILE A 541 11.30 6.99 21.43
CA ILE A 541 10.99 7.80 20.23
C ILE A 541 11.29 9.28 20.48
N ASP A 542 10.67 9.85 21.53
CA ASP A 542 10.72 11.28 21.76
C ASP A 542 12.05 11.72 22.42
N GLN A 543 12.67 10.84 23.21
CA GLN A 543 13.93 11.09 23.91
C GLN A 543 14.90 9.90 23.76
N PRO A 544 15.49 9.69 22.56
CA PRO A 544 16.36 8.54 22.28
C PRO A 544 17.62 8.48 23.18
N ILE A 545 18.06 9.61 23.77
CA ILE A 545 19.17 9.65 24.72
C ILE A 545 18.89 8.80 25.97
N LEU A 546 17.60 8.66 26.36
CA LEU A 546 17.16 7.83 27.49
C LEU A 546 17.00 6.36 27.13
N ASN A 547 17.29 5.95 25.89
CA ASN A 547 17.17 4.54 25.47
C ASN A 547 18.35 3.68 25.98
N ARG A 548 18.73 3.86 27.24
CA ARG A 548 19.74 3.07 27.97
C ARG A 548 19.18 2.60 29.32
N PRO A 549 19.58 1.40 29.81
CA PRO A 549 19.16 0.95 31.13
C PRO A 549 19.48 2.00 32.22
N PRO A 550 18.59 2.18 33.24
CA PRO A 550 17.36 1.41 33.52
C PRO A 550 16.07 1.95 32.86
N TRP A 551 16.16 3.06 32.12
CA TRP A 551 14.99 3.84 31.68
C TRP A 551 13.97 3.06 30.83
N PRO A 552 14.34 2.24 29.83
CA PRO A 552 13.35 1.48 29.06
C PRO A 552 12.56 0.50 29.92
N GLY A 553 13.20 -0.14 30.88
CA GLY A 553 12.54 -1.07 31.81
C GLY A 553 11.55 -0.36 32.73
N LEU A 554 11.94 0.80 33.25
CA LEU A 554 11.06 1.63 34.09
C LEU A 554 9.87 2.17 33.28
N ALA A 555 10.13 2.66 32.09
CA ALA A 555 9.10 3.15 31.17
C ALA A 555 8.08 2.07 30.84
N PHE A 556 8.55 0.84 30.56
CA PHE A 556 7.67 -0.30 30.34
C PHE A 556 6.84 -0.65 31.59
N ALA A 557 7.43 -0.61 32.78
CA ALA A 557 6.73 -0.88 34.04
C ALA A 557 5.62 0.16 34.31
N VAL A 558 5.88 1.44 34.08
CA VAL A 558 4.88 2.51 34.19
C VAL A 558 3.74 2.33 33.24
N GLN A 559 4.03 2.02 31.98
CA GLN A 559 3.03 1.76 30.94
C GLN A 559 2.18 0.53 31.30
N ALA A 560 2.82 -0.58 31.72
CA ALA A 560 2.12 -1.81 32.09
C ALA A 560 1.22 -1.61 33.34
N LEU A 561 1.67 -0.83 34.33
CA LEU A 561 0.88 -0.50 35.49
C LEU A 561 -0.37 0.32 35.13
N THR A 562 -0.21 1.37 34.32
CA THR A 562 -1.34 2.21 33.91
C THR A 562 -2.33 1.41 33.05
N PHE A 563 -1.84 0.48 32.22
CA PHE A 563 -2.68 -0.46 31.48
C PHE A 563 -3.42 -1.41 32.43
N ALA A 564 -2.75 -2.02 33.41
CA ALA A 564 -3.37 -2.93 34.37
C ALA A 564 -4.51 -2.24 35.16
N ILE A 565 -4.30 -0.99 35.55
CA ILE A 565 -5.33 -0.18 36.24
C ILE A 565 -6.55 0.05 35.34
N GLY A 566 -6.32 0.48 34.10
CA GLY A 566 -7.39 0.75 33.14
C GLY A 566 -8.15 -0.52 32.74
N ALA A 567 -7.43 -1.60 32.43
CA ALA A 567 -8.01 -2.90 32.11
C ALA A 567 -8.83 -3.48 33.28
N SER A 568 -8.35 -3.29 34.54
CA SER A 568 -9.10 -3.68 35.74
C SER A 568 -10.41 -2.89 35.93
N ARG A 569 -10.38 -1.58 35.64
CA ARG A 569 -11.61 -0.75 35.67
C ARG A 569 -12.61 -1.19 34.60
N HIS A 570 -12.11 -1.49 33.38
CA HIS A 570 -12.95 -1.99 32.30
C HIS A 570 -13.53 -3.37 32.63
N ALA A 571 -12.69 -4.29 33.10
CA ALA A 571 -13.13 -5.62 33.50
C ALA A 571 -14.25 -5.61 34.55
N ARG A 572 -14.19 -4.73 35.57
CA ARG A 572 -15.25 -4.57 36.59
C ARG A 572 -16.59 -4.15 36.00
N ARG A 573 -16.57 -3.37 34.91
CA ARG A 573 -17.78 -2.87 34.22
C ARG A 573 -18.31 -3.84 33.17
N SER A 574 -17.46 -4.73 32.68
CA SER A 574 -17.81 -5.71 31.66
C SER A 574 -18.68 -6.83 32.28
N ARG A 575 -19.53 -7.43 31.44
CA ARG A 575 -20.32 -8.62 31.75
C ARG A 575 -19.66 -9.92 31.34
N ALA A 576 -18.42 -9.89 30.85
CA ALA A 576 -17.69 -11.07 30.44
C ALA A 576 -17.55 -12.10 31.55
N LYS A 577 -17.66 -13.36 31.20
CA LYS A 577 -17.62 -14.48 32.13
C LYS A 577 -16.19 -14.93 32.42
N VAL A 578 -15.26 -14.74 31.48
CA VAL A 578 -13.87 -15.19 31.52
C VAL A 578 -12.95 -14.03 31.18
N ILE A 579 -11.79 -13.97 31.84
CA ILE A 579 -10.67 -13.10 31.50
C ILE A 579 -9.57 -14.01 30.93
N TYR A 580 -9.25 -13.83 29.66
CA TYR A 580 -8.22 -14.55 28.94
C TYR A 580 -7.11 -13.58 28.53
N GLY A 581 -5.85 -13.99 28.52
CA GLY A 581 -4.79 -13.08 28.08
C GLY A 581 -3.39 -13.66 28.18
N ARG A 582 -2.39 -12.85 27.82
CA ARG A 582 -0.99 -13.28 27.62
C ARG A 582 -0.03 -12.80 28.72
N ASP A 583 -0.29 -11.64 29.32
CA ASP A 583 0.63 -10.97 30.22
C ASP A 583 0.33 -11.33 31.69
N TRP A 584 1.03 -12.32 32.25
CA TRP A 584 0.75 -12.85 33.59
C TRP A 584 0.73 -11.78 34.71
N PRO A 585 1.59 -10.73 34.71
CA PRO A 585 1.53 -9.71 35.75
C PRO A 585 0.23 -8.88 35.71
N ILE A 586 -0.25 -8.60 34.49
CA ILE A 586 -1.51 -7.87 34.28
C ILE A 586 -2.70 -8.77 34.67
N LEU A 587 -2.68 -10.03 34.25
CA LEU A 587 -3.71 -11.02 34.60
C LEU A 587 -3.77 -11.27 36.10
N TRP A 588 -2.62 -11.27 36.79
CA TRP A 588 -2.58 -11.30 38.22
C TRP A 588 -3.31 -10.12 38.86
N ALA A 589 -3.06 -8.90 38.38
CA ALA A 589 -3.77 -7.71 38.84
C ALA A 589 -5.29 -7.83 38.61
N LEU A 590 -5.67 -8.32 37.43
CA LEU A 590 -7.06 -8.57 37.05
C LEU A 590 -7.72 -9.68 37.92
N SER A 591 -7.01 -10.72 38.31
CA SER A 591 -7.52 -11.79 39.19
C SER A 591 -7.94 -11.25 40.57
N ARG A 592 -7.25 -10.17 41.02
CA ARG A 592 -7.62 -9.47 42.27
C ARG A 592 -8.75 -8.45 42.12
N ALA A 593 -8.84 -7.86 40.93
CA ALA A 593 -9.80 -6.81 40.60
C ALA A 593 -11.10 -7.34 39.94
N GLY A 594 -11.09 -8.55 39.41
CA GLY A 594 -12.08 -9.06 38.48
C GLY A 594 -13.33 -9.73 39.06
N ALA A 595 -13.66 -9.47 40.31
CA ALA A 595 -14.94 -9.92 40.91
C ALA A 595 -15.23 -11.44 40.80
N GLY A 596 -14.23 -12.30 41.08
CA GLY A 596 -14.40 -13.75 41.16
C GLY A 596 -14.45 -14.49 39.83
N ARG A 597 -14.16 -13.82 38.72
CA ARG A 597 -14.15 -14.43 37.38
C ARG A 597 -12.92 -15.32 37.17
N PRO A 598 -13.05 -16.46 36.46
CA PRO A 598 -11.92 -17.28 36.10
C PRO A 598 -10.97 -16.48 35.17
N VAL A 599 -9.67 -16.51 35.51
CA VAL A 599 -8.58 -15.90 34.71
C VAL A 599 -7.78 -17.02 34.11
N VAL A 600 -7.65 -17.02 32.77
CA VAL A 600 -6.89 -18.00 32.00
C VAL A 600 -5.69 -17.29 31.39
N TRP A 601 -4.50 -17.83 31.64
CA TRP A 601 -3.25 -17.30 31.16
C TRP A 601 -2.74 -18.09 29.95
N GLU A 602 -2.48 -17.40 28.82
CA GLU A 602 -1.80 -17.97 27.64
C GLU A 602 -0.29 -17.72 27.79
N ALA A 603 0.47 -18.75 28.11
CA ALA A 603 1.91 -18.69 28.37
C ALA A 603 2.71 -18.92 27.09
N HIS A 604 3.37 -17.87 26.60
CA HIS A 604 4.24 -17.90 25.42
C HIS A 604 5.73 -18.03 25.78
N ASP A 605 6.13 -17.51 26.92
CA ASP A 605 7.47 -17.57 27.45
C ASP A 605 7.43 -17.61 28.98
N LEU A 606 8.56 -17.96 29.56
CA LEU A 606 8.74 -17.96 31.00
C LEU A 606 9.82 -16.95 31.39
N PRO A 607 9.68 -16.26 32.53
CA PRO A 607 10.70 -15.32 32.95
C PRO A 607 12.04 -16.01 33.21
N GLU A 608 13.12 -15.41 32.69
CA GLU A 608 14.48 -15.93 32.91
C GLU A 608 15.05 -15.56 34.27
N ARG A 609 14.64 -14.40 34.83
CA ARG A 609 15.17 -13.91 36.11
C ARG A 609 14.56 -14.65 37.29
N ASP A 610 15.37 -15.12 38.21
CA ASP A 610 14.93 -15.86 39.44
C ASP A 610 13.91 -15.09 40.25
N ARG A 611 14.06 -13.80 40.41
CA ARG A 611 13.08 -12.95 41.12
C ARG A 611 11.70 -12.99 40.44
N SER A 612 11.63 -12.97 39.14
CA SER A 612 10.37 -13.05 38.40
C SER A 612 9.78 -14.45 38.46
N ARG A 613 10.61 -15.50 38.39
CA ARG A 613 10.22 -16.89 38.59
C ARG A 613 9.63 -17.14 39.97
N TYR A 614 10.26 -16.57 41.01
CA TYR A 614 9.77 -16.63 42.41
C TYR A 614 8.37 -16.02 42.51
N TRP A 615 8.13 -14.85 41.93
CA TRP A 615 6.81 -14.23 41.93
C TRP A 615 5.79 -15.02 41.11
N LEU A 616 6.17 -15.54 39.94
CA LEU A 616 5.28 -16.34 39.10
C LEU A 616 4.80 -17.60 39.85
N ARG A 617 5.68 -18.33 40.51
CA ARG A 617 5.30 -19.48 41.39
C ARG A 617 4.19 -19.17 42.38
N ARG A 618 4.22 -18.01 42.98
CA ARG A 618 3.19 -17.53 43.95
C ARG A 618 1.88 -17.12 43.31
N VAL A 619 1.90 -16.83 42.03
CA VAL A 619 0.74 -16.36 41.30
C VAL A 619 0.06 -17.50 40.53
N LEU A 620 0.77 -18.57 40.18
CA LEU A 620 0.25 -19.72 39.43
C LEU A 620 -1.09 -20.27 40.00
N PRO A 621 -1.27 -20.43 41.30
CA PRO A 621 -2.52 -20.96 41.86
C PRO A 621 -3.76 -20.07 41.66
N ARG A 622 -3.54 -18.81 41.26
CA ARG A 622 -4.64 -17.83 41.01
C ARG A 622 -5.23 -17.92 39.63
N PHE A 623 -4.53 -18.56 38.70
CA PHE A 623 -5.06 -18.80 37.36
C PHE A 623 -6.00 -20.02 37.42
N ALA A 624 -7.22 -19.82 36.87
CA ALA A 624 -8.17 -20.91 36.75
C ALA A 624 -7.67 -21.97 35.77
N GLY A 625 -6.95 -21.53 34.72
CA GLY A 625 -6.29 -22.38 33.73
C GLY A 625 -5.10 -21.69 33.06
N ILE A 626 -4.23 -22.51 32.50
CA ILE A 626 -3.05 -22.04 31.74
C ILE A 626 -3.02 -22.74 30.38
N VAL A 627 -2.83 -21.97 29.33
CA VAL A 627 -2.65 -22.47 27.97
C VAL A 627 -1.17 -22.30 27.61
N ALA A 628 -0.42 -23.38 27.54
CA ALA A 628 0.98 -23.41 27.17
C ALA A 628 1.10 -23.54 25.65
N ILE A 629 2.00 -22.79 25.00
CA ILE A 629 2.18 -22.87 23.53
C ILE A 629 3.05 -24.04 23.09
N THR A 630 3.82 -24.64 24.00
CA THR A 630 4.66 -25.82 23.73
C THR A 630 4.63 -26.78 24.91
N THR A 631 5.01 -28.02 24.66
CA THR A 631 5.18 -29.03 25.72
C THR A 631 6.25 -28.62 26.72
N GLY A 632 7.36 -28.04 26.23
CA GLY A 632 8.43 -27.56 27.09
C GLY A 632 8.00 -26.42 28.04
N VAL A 633 7.09 -25.52 27.58
CA VAL A 633 6.51 -24.48 28.47
C VAL A 633 5.58 -25.13 29.52
N ARG A 634 4.80 -26.15 29.14
CA ARG A 634 3.94 -26.89 30.08
C ARG A 634 4.77 -27.58 31.18
N GLU A 635 5.80 -28.31 30.81
CA GLU A 635 6.69 -29.02 31.74
C GLU A 635 7.34 -28.03 32.72
N ALA A 636 7.92 -26.96 32.22
CA ALA A 636 8.53 -25.94 33.07
C ALA A 636 7.52 -25.25 34.02
N LEU A 637 6.26 -25.08 33.61
CA LEU A 637 5.19 -24.58 34.49
C LEU A 637 4.84 -25.56 35.60
N ILE A 638 4.79 -26.85 35.28
CA ILE A 638 4.52 -27.91 36.27
C ILE A 638 5.68 -28.01 37.27
N GLU A 639 6.94 -27.96 36.83
CA GLU A 639 8.13 -27.86 37.69
C GLU A 639 8.10 -26.62 38.60
N MET A 640 7.49 -25.54 38.12
CA MET A 640 7.27 -24.34 38.92
C MET A 640 6.11 -24.43 39.89
N GLY A 641 5.35 -25.51 39.90
CA GLY A 641 4.23 -25.78 40.80
C GLY A 641 2.83 -25.48 40.24
N ALA A 642 2.70 -25.41 38.90
CA ALA A 642 1.38 -25.38 38.27
C ALA A 642 0.70 -26.74 38.40
N ASP A 643 -0.61 -26.74 38.62
CA ASP A 643 -1.45 -27.94 38.63
C ASP A 643 -1.52 -28.53 37.21
N PRO A 644 -1.04 -29.78 36.97
CA PRO A 644 -1.07 -30.40 35.65
C PRO A 644 -2.44 -30.45 34.98
N ASP A 645 -3.52 -30.57 35.77
CA ASP A 645 -4.89 -30.60 35.28
C ASP A 645 -5.43 -29.25 34.84
N ARG A 646 -4.72 -28.19 35.19
CA ARG A 646 -5.04 -26.80 34.81
C ARG A 646 -4.13 -26.27 33.71
N VAL A 647 -3.28 -27.09 33.10
CA VAL A 647 -2.39 -26.70 32.02
C VAL A 647 -2.67 -27.53 30.77
N VAL A 648 -3.14 -26.87 29.71
CA VAL A 648 -3.32 -27.46 28.39
C VAL A 648 -2.24 -26.95 27.41
N VAL A 649 -1.78 -27.81 26.51
CA VAL A 649 -0.88 -27.43 25.41
C VAL A 649 -1.74 -27.10 24.20
N ALA A 650 -1.65 -25.86 23.74
CA ALA A 650 -2.28 -25.39 22.50
C ALA A 650 -1.22 -24.61 21.66
N PRO A 651 -0.51 -25.29 20.76
CA PRO A 651 0.50 -24.68 19.90
C PRO A 651 -0.07 -23.61 18.97
N ASP A 652 0.81 -22.82 18.36
CA ASP A 652 0.40 -21.91 17.29
C ASP A 652 -0.29 -22.65 16.12
N ALA A 653 -0.94 -21.92 15.26
CA ALA A 653 -1.76 -22.42 14.19
C ALA A 653 -1.55 -21.65 12.89
N VAL A 654 -2.16 -22.11 11.81
CA VAL A 654 -2.09 -21.46 10.51
C VAL A 654 -3.47 -20.96 10.03
N ALA A 655 -3.49 -19.86 9.29
CA ALA A 655 -4.62 -19.46 8.46
C ALA A 655 -4.58 -20.31 7.17
N TRP A 656 -5.21 -21.49 7.23
CA TRP A 656 -5.10 -22.51 6.17
C TRP A 656 -5.46 -21.96 4.79
N GLU A 657 -6.60 -21.27 4.66
CA GLU A 657 -7.12 -20.75 3.39
C GLU A 657 -6.15 -19.75 2.73
N ARG A 658 -5.34 -19.10 3.52
CA ARG A 658 -4.37 -18.11 3.06
C ARG A 658 -3.09 -18.75 2.53
N PHE A 659 -2.59 -19.80 3.20
CA PHE A 659 -1.27 -20.38 2.89
C PHE A 659 -1.33 -21.64 2.05
N ALA A 660 -2.47 -22.36 2.03
CA ALA A 660 -2.65 -23.59 1.28
C ALA A 660 -3.06 -23.35 -0.19
N ILE A 661 -2.47 -22.37 -0.85
CA ILE A 661 -2.76 -22.03 -2.24
C ILE A 661 -2.33 -23.15 -3.20
N GLU A 662 -3.14 -23.39 -4.25
CA GLU A 662 -2.93 -24.48 -5.21
C GLU A 662 -2.09 -24.05 -6.44
N THR A 663 -1.72 -22.77 -6.53
CA THR A 663 -0.97 -22.22 -7.67
C THR A 663 0.31 -22.99 -7.93
N PRO A 664 0.60 -23.45 -9.16
CA PRO A 664 1.86 -24.06 -9.53
C PRO A 664 3.05 -23.13 -9.25
N ALA A 665 4.23 -23.71 -8.89
CA ALA A 665 5.41 -22.88 -8.58
C ALA A 665 5.82 -21.97 -9.72
N VAL A 666 5.73 -22.45 -10.95
CA VAL A 666 6.06 -21.69 -12.17
C VAL A 666 5.16 -20.45 -12.30
N ASP A 667 3.87 -20.60 -12.02
CA ASP A 667 2.92 -19.50 -12.10
C ASP A 667 3.08 -18.51 -10.93
N ALA A 668 3.40 -19.03 -9.73
CA ALA A 668 3.77 -18.19 -8.60
C ALA A 668 5.05 -17.35 -8.90
N ARG A 669 6.06 -17.93 -9.54
CA ARG A 669 7.26 -17.20 -9.99
C ARG A 669 6.92 -16.13 -11.03
N ARG A 670 6.07 -16.45 -12.01
CA ARG A 670 5.59 -15.47 -13.00
C ARG A 670 4.85 -14.31 -12.34
N THR A 671 3.98 -14.60 -11.37
CA THR A 671 3.27 -13.57 -10.59
C THR A 671 4.23 -12.64 -9.85
N LEU A 672 5.36 -13.17 -9.37
CA LEU A 672 6.41 -12.40 -8.66
C LEU A 672 7.44 -11.78 -9.62
N GLY A 673 7.33 -11.98 -10.94
CA GLY A 673 8.30 -11.52 -11.91
C GLY A 673 9.68 -12.19 -11.77
N LEU A 674 9.72 -13.43 -11.25
CA LEU A 674 10.96 -14.15 -11.00
C LEU A 674 11.28 -15.12 -12.14
N PRO A 675 12.58 -15.49 -12.32
CA PRO A 675 12.98 -16.51 -13.28
C PRO A 675 12.21 -17.82 -13.06
N VAL A 676 11.68 -18.40 -14.13
CA VAL A 676 10.97 -19.69 -14.10
C VAL A 676 11.93 -20.87 -14.12
N SER A 677 13.15 -20.66 -14.59
CA SER A 677 14.27 -21.63 -14.58
C SER A 677 15.15 -21.43 -13.37
N GLY A 678 15.98 -22.44 -13.03
CA GLY A 678 16.83 -22.44 -11.84
C GLY A 678 16.10 -22.92 -10.59
N LYS A 679 16.87 -23.14 -9.54
CA LYS A 679 16.39 -23.62 -8.23
C LYS A 679 16.22 -22.46 -7.26
N MET A 680 15.10 -22.41 -6.58
CA MET A 680 14.69 -21.32 -5.71
C MET A 680 14.56 -21.78 -4.26
N VAL A 681 15.35 -21.21 -3.38
CA VAL A 681 15.28 -21.40 -1.92
C VAL A 681 14.75 -20.13 -1.29
N VAL A 682 13.76 -20.24 -0.41
CA VAL A 682 13.11 -19.07 0.21
C VAL A 682 13.15 -19.12 1.73
N TYR A 683 13.54 -18.01 2.31
CA TYR A 683 13.30 -17.66 3.70
C TYR A 683 12.37 -16.45 3.74
N ALA A 684 11.28 -16.52 4.52
CA ALA A 684 10.37 -15.39 4.71
C ALA A 684 10.29 -15.02 6.20
N GLY A 685 10.87 -13.90 6.61
CA GLY A 685 10.88 -13.51 8.03
C GLY A 685 11.63 -12.24 8.37
N HIS A 686 11.59 -11.88 9.68
CA HIS A 686 12.45 -10.84 10.22
C HIS A 686 13.92 -11.29 10.20
N LEU A 687 14.85 -10.32 10.05
CA LEU A 687 16.28 -10.56 9.96
C LEU A 687 16.99 -10.51 11.34
N TYR A 688 16.28 -10.89 12.42
CA TYR A 688 16.89 -10.94 13.74
C TYR A 688 17.99 -12.01 13.79
N PRO A 689 19.12 -11.76 14.49
CA PRO A 689 20.25 -12.72 14.54
C PRO A 689 19.85 -14.15 14.94
N TRP A 690 18.96 -14.29 15.91
CA TRP A 690 18.48 -15.60 16.37
C TRP A 690 17.57 -16.34 15.37
N LYS A 691 17.12 -15.67 14.30
CA LYS A 691 16.41 -16.31 13.18
C LYS A 691 17.35 -16.99 12.17
N GLY A 692 18.67 -16.82 12.28
CA GLY A 692 19.66 -17.51 11.51
C GLY A 692 19.77 -17.11 10.04
N SER A 693 19.23 -15.95 9.66
CA SER A 693 19.31 -15.47 8.26
C SER A 693 20.74 -15.36 7.75
N HIS A 694 21.73 -15.02 8.61
CA HIS A 694 23.13 -14.98 8.27
C HIS A 694 23.72 -16.39 8.03
N VAL A 695 23.24 -17.40 8.76
CA VAL A 695 23.63 -18.81 8.54
C VAL A 695 23.15 -19.26 7.17
N LEU A 696 21.89 -18.93 6.81
CA LEU A 696 21.35 -19.23 5.49
C LEU A 696 22.10 -18.49 4.37
N ALA A 697 22.44 -17.23 4.57
CA ALA A 697 23.19 -16.47 3.57
C ALA A 697 24.55 -17.10 3.30
N ARG A 698 25.29 -17.53 4.35
CA ARG A 698 26.56 -18.27 4.22
C ARG A 698 26.39 -19.64 3.60
N ALA A 699 25.25 -20.32 3.81
CA ALA A 699 24.95 -21.57 3.14
C ALA A 699 24.96 -21.44 1.61
N GLY A 700 24.73 -20.23 1.10
CA GLY A 700 24.86 -19.90 -0.31
C GLY A 700 26.21 -20.20 -0.94
N GLN A 701 27.28 -20.24 -0.14
CA GLN A 701 28.64 -20.62 -0.62
C GLN A 701 28.80 -22.13 -0.86
N PHE A 702 27.89 -22.95 -0.36
CA PHE A 702 27.93 -24.40 -0.41
C PHE A 702 26.84 -25.02 -1.30
N VAL A 703 26.01 -24.21 -1.95
CA VAL A 703 24.97 -24.68 -2.89
C VAL A 703 25.47 -24.54 -4.34
N PRO A 704 24.93 -25.32 -5.29
CA PRO A 704 25.20 -25.17 -6.72
C PRO A 704 24.92 -23.77 -7.29
N GLU A 705 25.59 -23.41 -8.39
CA GLU A 705 25.45 -22.06 -9.00
C GLU A 705 24.05 -21.77 -9.55
N ASP A 706 23.27 -22.77 -9.93
CA ASP A 706 21.89 -22.63 -10.39
C ASP A 706 20.87 -22.43 -9.25
N VAL A 707 21.32 -22.45 -7.99
CA VAL A 707 20.48 -22.23 -6.81
C VAL A 707 20.52 -20.76 -6.40
N THR A 708 19.36 -20.14 -6.29
CA THR A 708 19.22 -18.77 -5.75
C THR A 708 18.46 -18.78 -4.42
N ILE A 709 19.04 -18.15 -3.40
CA ILE A 709 18.46 -18.01 -2.07
C ILE A 709 17.82 -16.64 -1.96
N TYR A 710 16.51 -16.60 -1.75
CA TYR A 710 15.75 -15.37 -1.58
C TYR A 710 15.46 -15.13 -0.09
N ILE A 711 15.90 -13.97 0.41
CA ILE A 711 15.65 -13.51 1.78
C ILE A 711 14.53 -12.47 1.72
N VAL A 712 13.33 -12.88 2.15
CA VAL A 712 12.11 -12.06 2.10
C VAL A 712 11.76 -11.55 3.50
N GLY A 713 11.62 -10.25 3.68
CA GLY A 713 11.26 -9.58 4.94
C GLY A 713 12.38 -8.72 5.52
N GLY A 714 12.23 -8.31 6.78
CA GLY A 714 13.10 -7.35 7.46
C GLY A 714 12.58 -5.92 7.41
N THR A 715 12.99 -5.10 8.39
CA THR A 715 12.76 -3.65 8.33
C THR A 715 13.69 -2.99 7.30
N PRO A 716 13.39 -1.77 6.82
CA PRO A 716 14.29 -1.09 5.88
C PRO A 716 15.75 -0.99 6.37
N ALA A 717 15.95 -0.76 7.67
CA ALA A 717 17.29 -0.71 8.28
C ALA A 717 17.97 -2.10 8.29
N ASP A 718 17.21 -3.15 8.65
CA ASP A 718 17.73 -4.54 8.63
C ASP A 718 18.12 -4.94 7.21
N VAL A 719 17.28 -4.62 6.23
CA VAL A 719 17.51 -4.94 4.81
C VAL A 719 18.77 -4.26 4.29
N THR A 720 18.96 -2.97 4.59
CA THR A 720 20.16 -2.22 4.19
C THR A 720 21.42 -2.85 4.79
N SER A 721 21.41 -3.11 6.09
CA SER A 721 22.52 -3.74 6.79
C SER A 721 22.83 -5.15 6.23
N PHE A 722 21.78 -5.92 5.95
CA PHE A 722 21.92 -7.28 5.45
C PHE A 722 22.42 -7.32 3.98
N ARG A 723 21.98 -6.37 3.15
CA ARG A 723 22.51 -6.21 1.77
C ARG A 723 24.01 -5.88 1.79
N THR A 724 24.42 -4.96 2.66
CA THR A 724 25.84 -4.64 2.85
C THR A 724 26.60 -5.91 3.27
N TYR A 725 26.09 -6.68 4.21
CA TYR A 725 26.70 -7.95 4.64
C TYR A 725 26.85 -8.94 3.47
N VAL A 726 25.78 -9.16 2.67
CA VAL A 726 25.79 -10.06 1.50
C VAL A 726 26.84 -9.61 0.46
N GLN A 727 26.98 -8.30 0.25
CA GLN A 727 27.97 -7.74 -0.68
C GLN A 727 29.39 -7.89 -0.15
N THR A 728 29.62 -7.59 1.14
CA THR A 728 30.96 -7.67 1.78
C THR A 728 31.48 -9.12 1.82
N GLU A 729 30.60 -10.08 2.05
CA GLU A 729 30.94 -11.52 2.09
C GLU A 729 30.88 -12.18 0.70
N GLU A 730 30.64 -11.42 -0.36
CA GLU A 730 30.55 -11.89 -1.76
C GLU A 730 29.57 -13.07 -1.99
N LEU A 731 28.42 -13.06 -1.31
CA LEU A 731 27.44 -14.15 -1.34
C LEU A 731 26.56 -14.08 -2.61
N ARG A 732 27.10 -14.54 -3.74
CA ARG A 732 26.52 -14.36 -5.09
C ARG A 732 25.15 -15.02 -5.30
N GLN A 733 24.88 -16.13 -4.61
CA GLN A 733 23.62 -16.87 -4.68
C GLN A 733 22.48 -16.25 -3.86
N VAL A 734 22.75 -15.18 -3.07
CA VAL A 734 21.76 -14.58 -2.17
C VAL A 734 21.13 -13.34 -2.77
N ARG A 735 19.81 -13.26 -2.72
CA ARG A 735 19.01 -12.08 -3.12
C ARG A 735 18.20 -11.59 -1.94
N VAL A 736 18.45 -10.35 -1.52
CA VAL A 736 17.73 -9.71 -0.41
C VAL A 736 16.56 -8.91 -0.97
N VAL A 737 15.37 -9.48 -0.89
CA VAL A 737 14.11 -8.88 -1.40
C VAL A 737 13.70 -7.69 -0.51
N GLY A 738 13.64 -7.92 0.79
CA GLY A 738 13.15 -6.95 1.76
C GLY A 738 11.69 -7.22 2.15
N HIS A 739 11.05 -6.21 2.71
CA HIS A 739 9.65 -6.32 3.16
C HIS A 739 8.71 -6.49 1.97
N VAL A 740 7.82 -7.45 2.05
CA VAL A 740 6.72 -7.65 1.09
C VAL A 740 5.38 -7.58 1.81
N PRO A 741 4.30 -7.17 1.14
CA PRO A 741 2.96 -7.22 1.73
C PRO A 741 2.65 -8.61 2.27
N PRO A 742 1.99 -8.73 3.42
CA PRO A 742 1.62 -10.04 3.99
C PRO A 742 0.86 -10.95 3.02
N THR A 743 0.06 -10.38 2.13
CA THR A 743 -0.69 -11.09 1.07
C THR A 743 0.21 -11.77 0.02
N GLN A 744 1.43 -11.30 -0.16
CA GLN A 744 2.39 -11.89 -1.10
C GLN A 744 3.20 -13.04 -0.49
N VAL A 745 3.30 -13.13 0.84
CA VAL A 745 4.11 -14.17 1.50
C VAL A 745 3.72 -15.59 1.07
N PRO A 746 2.43 -15.96 0.98
CA PRO A 746 2.03 -17.28 0.47
C PRO A 746 2.53 -17.56 -0.96
N VAL A 747 2.53 -16.54 -1.83
CA VAL A 747 3.00 -16.66 -3.21
C VAL A 747 4.51 -16.89 -3.25
N TRP A 748 5.29 -16.19 -2.41
CA TRP A 748 6.73 -16.40 -2.27
C TRP A 748 7.05 -17.82 -1.79
N LEU A 749 6.33 -18.31 -0.77
CA LEU A 749 6.52 -19.68 -0.29
C LEU A 749 6.19 -20.68 -1.40
N ARG A 750 5.09 -20.46 -2.13
CA ARG A 750 4.66 -21.37 -3.19
C ARG A 750 5.61 -21.36 -4.40
N ALA A 751 6.30 -20.26 -4.69
CA ALA A 751 7.29 -20.13 -5.75
C ALA A 751 8.58 -20.91 -5.48
N ALA A 752 8.88 -21.23 -4.22
CA ALA A 752 10.10 -21.93 -3.81
C ALA A 752 10.13 -23.39 -4.25
N ASP A 753 11.32 -23.93 -4.49
CA ASP A 753 11.56 -25.39 -4.52
C ASP A 753 11.78 -25.92 -3.12
N VAL A 754 12.47 -25.15 -2.25
CA VAL A 754 12.72 -25.47 -0.85
C VAL A 754 12.51 -24.22 0.00
N VAL A 755 11.86 -24.35 1.15
CA VAL A 755 11.74 -23.29 2.15
C VAL A 755 12.62 -23.60 3.36
N VAL A 756 13.21 -22.56 3.98
CA VAL A 756 14.24 -22.77 5.01
C VAL A 756 13.89 -22.03 6.31
N LEU A 757 14.04 -22.72 7.44
CA LEU A 757 13.87 -22.15 8.78
C LEU A 757 15.17 -22.35 9.61
N PRO A 758 16.18 -21.48 9.47
CA PRO A 758 17.54 -21.68 9.98
C PRO A 758 17.74 -21.16 11.40
N ASN A 759 16.78 -21.35 12.32
CA ASN A 759 16.83 -20.80 13.68
C ASN A 759 18.12 -21.15 14.40
N SER A 760 18.71 -20.16 15.11
CA SER A 760 19.94 -20.36 15.88
C SER A 760 19.66 -21.03 17.22
N ALA A 761 20.54 -21.93 17.63
CA ALA A 761 20.53 -22.58 18.95
C ALA A 761 21.15 -21.71 20.05
N GLN A 762 21.86 -20.63 19.71
CA GLN A 762 22.55 -19.76 20.65
C GLN A 762 21.59 -18.93 21.53
N SER A 763 20.31 -18.84 21.14
CA SER A 763 19.27 -18.14 21.90
C SER A 763 18.31 -19.14 22.54
N VAL A 764 18.09 -19.05 23.87
CA VAL A 764 17.10 -19.85 24.59
C VAL A 764 15.69 -19.63 24.03
N ILE A 765 15.38 -18.38 23.61
CA ILE A 765 14.12 -18.03 22.95
C ILE A 765 14.00 -18.80 21.63
N GLY A 766 15.05 -18.79 20.81
CA GLY A 766 15.07 -19.47 19.50
C GLY A 766 14.99 -20.99 19.59
N SER A 767 15.53 -21.59 20.64
CA SER A 767 15.68 -23.03 20.78
C SER A 767 14.55 -23.74 21.52
N ARG A 768 13.95 -23.10 22.57
CA ARG A 768 13.01 -23.78 23.48
C ARG A 768 11.61 -23.17 23.61
N TYR A 769 11.50 -21.84 23.44
CA TYR A 769 10.25 -21.15 23.80
C TYR A 769 9.51 -20.51 22.61
N THR A 770 10.04 -20.63 21.42
CA THR A 770 9.35 -20.07 20.25
C THR A 770 8.52 -21.14 19.56
N SER A 771 7.19 -21.04 19.64
CA SER A 771 6.35 -21.70 18.65
C SER A 771 6.56 -20.95 17.33
N PRO A 772 7.18 -21.59 16.31
CA PRO A 772 7.51 -20.90 15.07
C PRO A 772 6.30 -20.83 14.17
N LEU A 773 5.47 -19.77 14.32
CA LEU A 773 4.31 -19.50 13.47
C LEU A 773 4.62 -19.74 11.99
N LYS A 774 5.81 -19.30 11.55
CA LYS A 774 6.28 -19.49 10.18
C LYS A 774 6.39 -20.95 9.75
N LEU A 775 6.67 -21.85 10.68
CA LEU A 775 6.75 -23.27 10.36
C LEU A 775 5.38 -23.82 9.92
N TYR A 776 4.32 -23.40 10.58
CA TYR A 776 2.95 -23.77 10.19
C TYR A 776 2.58 -23.16 8.82
N GLU A 777 2.99 -21.93 8.56
CA GLU A 777 2.83 -21.26 7.25
C GLU A 777 3.58 -22.00 6.14
N TYR A 778 4.84 -22.41 6.41
CA TYR A 778 5.67 -23.15 5.47
C TYR A 778 5.09 -24.53 5.18
N LEU A 779 4.66 -25.26 6.20
CA LEU A 779 4.00 -26.57 6.04
C LEU A 779 2.73 -26.43 5.18
N ALA A 780 1.92 -25.40 5.42
CA ALA A 780 0.69 -25.18 4.66
C ALA A 780 0.95 -24.88 3.18
N SER A 781 2.09 -24.27 2.84
CA SER A 781 2.48 -24.04 1.45
C SER A 781 2.71 -25.33 0.66
N GLY A 782 2.92 -26.47 1.34
CA GLY A 782 3.22 -27.76 0.74
C GLY A 782 4.59 -27.83 0.10
N ARG A 783 5.53 -26.96 0.51
CA ARG A 783 6.92 -26.99 0.05
C ARG A 783 7.80 -27.77 1.03
N PRO A 784 8.80 -28.52 0.53
CA PRO A 784 9.73 -29.20 1.39
C PRO A 784 10.52 -28.21 2.24
N ILE A 785 10.72 -28.56 3.51
CA ILE A 785 11.33 -27.68 4.52
C ILE A 785 12.68 -28.23 4.93
N VAL A 786 13.70 -27.35 4.99
CA VAL A 786 14.92 -27.59 5.73
C VAL A 786 14.93 -26.67 6.95
N ALA A 787 15.12 -27.23 8.14
CA ALA A 787 15.07 -26.45 9.37
C ALA A 787 16.21 -26.86 10.34
N SER A 788 16.58 -25.92 11.21
CA SER A 788 17.52 -26.20 12.29
C SER A 788 16.94 -27.18 13.29
N ASP A 789 17.76 -28.15 13.69
CA ASP A 789 17.41 -29.18 14.67
C ASP A 789 17.45 -28.62 16.11
N VAL A 790 16.37 -27.91 16.48
CA VAL A 790 16.19 -27.37 17.83
C VAL A 790 14.91 -27.91 18.44
N PRO A 791 14.82 -28.02 19.79
CA PRO A 791 13.67 -28.63 20.47
C PRO A 791 12.32 -28.13 20.03
N ALA A 792 12.14 -26.82 19.89
CA ALA A 792 10.88 -26.19 19.47
C ALA A 792 10.44 -26.57 18.04
N ILE A 793 11.40 -26.86 17.14
CA ILE A 793 11.11 -27.30 15.77
C ILE A 793 10.81 -28.80 15.74
N ARG A 794 11.50 -29.60 16.54
CA ARG A 794 11.23 -31.04 16.67
C ARG A 794 9.84 -31.37 17.20
N GLU A 795 9.21 -30.48 17.94
CA GLU A 795 7.80 -30.67 18.35
C GLU A 795 6.84 -30.67 17.14
N VAL A 796 7.25 -30.13 16.01
CA VAL A 796 6.42 -29.91 14.83
C VAL A 796 6.90 -30.75 13.63
N LEU A 797 8.20 -30.82 13.40
CA LEU A 797 8.80 -31.56 12.28
C LEU A 797 9.35 -32.92 12.72
N THR A 798 9.00 -33.94 11.93
CA THR A 798 9.67 -35.24 11.98
C THR A 798 10.70 -35.32 10.85
N ASP A 799 11.97 -35.56 11.21
CA ASP A 799 13.06 -35.61 10.24
C ASP A 799 12.85 -36.70 9.18
N GLY A 800 13.05 -36.32 7.91
CA GLY A 800 12.84 -37.19 6.74
C GLY A 800 11.39 -37.46 6.36
N GLU A 801 10.40 -37.07 7.21
CA GLU A 801 8.96 -37.25 6.96
C GLU A 801 8.26 -35.96 6.58
N THR A 802 8.29 -34.94 7.44
CA THR A 802 7.62 -33.65 7.25
C THR A 802 8.59 -32.48 7.02
N GLY A 803 9.88 -32.73 7.11
CA GLY A 803 10.97 -31.80 6.86
C GLY A 803 12.34 -32.48 6.98
N ILE A 804 13.41 -31.78 6.69
CA ILE A 804 14.80 -32.19 6.96
C ILE A 804 15.33 -31.35 8.11
N LEU A 805 15.80 -32.00 9.17
CA LEU A 805 16.42 -31.36 10.31
C LEU A 805 17.94 -31.40 10.17
N VAL A 806 18.59 -30.24 10.32
CA VAL A 806 20.07 -30.12 10.20
C VAL A 806 20.67 -29.47 11.43
N ALA A 807 21.94 -29.65 11.66
CA ALA A 807 22.65 -29.02 12.77
C ALA A 807 22.43 -27.50 12.76
N PRO A 808 21.99 -26.88 13.87
CA PRO A 808 21.78 -25.44 13.95
C PRO A 808 23.12 -24.70 13.87
N ASP A 809 23.08 -23.46 13.39
CA ASP A 809 24.23 -22.55 13.26
C ASP A 809 25.37 -23.09 12.35
N ASP A 810 25.10 -24.09 11.52
CA ASP A 810 26.02 -24.70 10.57
C ASP A 810 25.59 -24.44 9.11
N PRO A 811 26.23 -23.50 8.38
CA PRO A 811 25.90 -23.19 6.99
C PRO A 811 26.08 -24.37 6.03
N ALA A 812 27.10 -25.24 6.26
CA ALA A 812 27.37 -26.39 5.40
C ALA A 812 26.31 -27.48 5.58
N ALA A 813 25.92 -27.79 6.83
CA ALA A 813 24.84 -28.72 7.12
C ALA A 813 23.52 -28.23 6.53
N LEU A 814 23.23 -26.91 6.61
CA LEU A 814 22.04 -26.31 6.03
C LEU A 814 22.03 -26.45 4.50
N ALA A 815 23.16 -26.16 3.85
CA ALA A 815 23.32 -26.35 2.41
C ALA A 815 23.15 -27.81 2.00
N GLY A 816 23.72 -28.74 2.78
CA GLY A 816 23.57 -30.18 2.56
C GLY A 816 22.12 -30.65 2.55
N GLY A 817 21.31 -30.16 3.50
CA GLY A 817 19.88 -30.43 3.55
C GLY A 817 19.13 -29.86 2.33
N ILE A 818 19.45 -28.62 1.93
CA ILE A 818 18.88 -27.96 0.73
C ILE A 818 19.23 -28.79 -0.53
N VAL A 819 20.48 -29.12 -0.74
CA VAL A 819 20.96 -29.87 -1.93
C VAL A 819 20.31 -31.26 -1.97
N THR A 820 20.15 -31.93 -0.83
CA THR A 820 19.49 -33.25 -0.74
C THR A 820 18.04 -33.17 -1.28
N LEU A 821 17.29 -32.15 -0.92
CA LEU A 821 15.92 -31.99 -1.42
C LEU A 821 15.85 -31.53 -2.88
N LEU A 822 16.80 -30.71 -3.33
CA LEU A 822 16.84 -30.24 -4.72
C LEU A 822 17.28 -31.35 -5.69
N ALA A 823 18.09 -32.33 -5.22
CA ALA A 823 18.57 -33.47 -6.00
C ALA A 823 17.51 -34.59 -6.14
N ASP A 824 16.55 -34.68 -5.22
CA ASP A 824 15.49 -35.71 -5.23
C ASP A 824 14.09 -35.05 -5.18
N PRO A 825 13.55 -34.65 -6.34
CA PRO A 825 12.23 -33.99 -6.40
C PRO A 825 11.08 -34.89 -5.88
N VAL A 826 11.18 -36.21 -6.01
CA VAL A 826 10.14 -37.15 -5.55
C VAL A 826 10.10 -37.16 -4.03
N ARG A 827 11.26 -37.24 -3.39
CA ARG A 827 11.38 -37.15 -1.93
C ARG A 827 10.93 -35.77 -1.44
N ALA A 828 11.30 -34.71 -2.13
CA ALA A 828 10.94 -33.35 -1.79
C ALA A 828 9.42 -33.14 -1.81
N ASP A 829 8.74 -33.62 -2.86
CA ASP A 829 7.28 -33.54 -3.00
C ASP A 829 6.56 -34.39 -1.93
N ARG A 830 7.07 -35.59 -1.64
CA ARG A 830 6.53 -36.43 -0.57
C ARG A 830 6.61 -35.73 0.79
N ILE A 831 7.73 -35.11 1.13
CA ILE A 831 7.94 -34.40 2.38
C ILE A 831 7.03 -33.16 2.47
N GLY A 832 6.96 -32.38 1.39
CA GLY A 832 6.09 -31.21 1.32
C GLY A 832 4.62 -31.55 1.48
N THR A 833 4.16 -32.63 0.81
CA THR A 833 2.79 -33.13 0.90
C THR A 833 2.48 -33.66 2.31
N ALA A 834 3.37 -34.44 2.91
CA ALA A 834 3.21 -34.97 4.28
C ALA A 834 3.14 -33.81 5.29
N GLY A 835 3.98 -32.80 5.15
CA GLY A 835 3.96 -31.60 5.99
C GLY A 835 2.65 -30.81 5.85
N ARG A 836 2.16 -30.65 4.62
CA ARG A 836 0.89 -29.99 4.34
C ARG A 836 -0.30 -30.71 4.96
N GLU A 837 -0.34 -32.03 4.85
CA GLU A 837 -1.42 -32.83 5.45
C GLU A 837 -1.36 -32.79 6.98
N TRP A 838 -0.16 -32.88 7.56
CA TRP A 838 0.04 -32.77 9.00
C TRP A 838 -0.49 -31.45 9.59
N VAL A 839 -0.32 -30.33 8.90
CA VAL A 839 -0.72 -28.99 9.38
C VAL A 839 -2.19 -28.67 9.10
N ARG A 840 -2.86 -29.38 8.19
CA ARG A 840 -4.23 -29.14 7.73
C ARG A 840 -5.26 -29.04 8.86
N SER A 841 -5.12 -29.87 9.88
CA SER A 841 -6.01 -29.85 11.06
C SER A 841 -5.57 -28.84 12.14
N ARG A 842 -4.46 -28.15 11.97
CA ARG A 842 -3.86 -27.22 12.95
C ARG A 842 -4.15 -25.77 12.61
N THR A 843 -5.42 -25.47 12.46
CA THR A 843 -5.93 -24.12 12.14
C THR A 843 -6.20 -23.31 13.41
N TRP A 844 -6.31 -21.98 13.27
CA TRP A 844 -6.70 -21.10 14.36
C TRP A 844 -8.05 -21.50 14.96
N ASP A 845 -9.00 -21.96 14.15
CA ASP A 845 -10.30 -22.42 14.64
C ASP A 845 -10.18 -23.70 15.47
N ALA A 846 -9.37 -24.67 15.03
CA ALA A 846 -9.11 -25.88 15.81
C ALA A 846 -8.45 -25.55 17.16
N ARG A 847 -7.51 -24.61 17.16
CA ARG A 847 -6.88 -24.10 18.39
C ARG A 847 -7.89 -23.42 19.31
N ALA A 848 -8.73 -22.57 18.77
CA ALA A 848 -9.78 -21.88 19.53
C ALA A 848 -10.78 -22.86 20.14
N ARG A 849 -11.18 -23.88 19.40
CA ARG A 849 -12.06 -24.96 19.88
C ARG A 849 -11.44 -25.76 21.04
N LEU A 850 -10.15 -26.09 20.93
CA LEU A 850 -9.41 -26.76 22.01
C LEU A 850 -9.39 -25.90 23.28
N ILE A 851 -9.03 -24.63 23.15
CA ILE A 851 -8.94 -23.68 24.27
C ILE A 851 -10.36 -23.46 24.88
N ARG A 852 -11.39 -23.28 24.06
CA ARG A 852 -12.76 -23.12 24.50
C ARG A 852 -13.20 -24.34 25.31
N THR A 853 -12.99 -25.55 24.78
CA THR A 853 -13.35 -26.80 25.48
C THR A 853 -12.67 -26.92 26.84
N PHE A 854 -11.37 -26.55 26.89
CA PHE A 854 -10.62 -26.52 28.14
C PHE A 854 -11.20 -25.51 29.14
N VAL A 855 -11.48 -24.29 28.71
CA VAL A 855 -12.05 -23.24 29.59
C VAL A 855 -13.45 -23.60 30.05
N ASP A 856 -14.30 -24.18 29.21
CA ASP A 856 -15.63 -24.63 29.56
C ASP A 856 -15.59 -25.78 30.61
N ALA A 857 -14.57 -26.65 30.54
CA ALA A 857 -14.35 -27.70 31.53
C ALA A 857 -13.93 -27.13 32.90
N LEU A 858 -13.09 -26.07 32.90
CA LEU A 858 -12.71 -25.37 34.13
C LEU A 858 -13.88 -24.65 34.81
N ALA A 859 -14.83 -24.12 34.05
CA ALA A 859 -16.01 -23.44 34.58
C ALA A 859 -17.05 -24.38 35.21
N ARG A 860 -16.97 -25.70 34.91
CA ARG A 860 -17.84 -26.74 35.48
C ARG A 860 -17.27 -27.35 36.76
N ARG A 861 -15.97 -27.23 37.00
CA ARG A 861 -15.27 -27.58 38.24
C ARG A 861 -15.37 -26.45 39.27
#